data_30d8be0f0a67b0331fe808f79eaa7ac8
#
_entry.id   30d8be0f0a67b0331fe808f79eaa7ac8
#
_cell.length_a   1.000
_cell.length_b   1.000
_cell.length_c   1.000
_cell.angle_alpha   90.00
_cell.angle_beta   90.00
_cell.angle_gamma   90.00
#
_symmetry.space_group_name_H-M   'P 1'
#
loop_
_entity.id
_entity.type
_entity.pdbx_description
1 polymer ?
#
loop_
_entity_poly.entity_id
_entity_poly.type
_entity_poly.pdbx_seq_one_letter_code
_entity_poly.pdbx_strand_id
1 'polypeptide(L)'
;MVRMFRIRHVSMLLGAVAAAILAAPSLRGQAPATPVPTATDPQVRLKWFGQHQAMAHTSPFKDFTWQFLGPTNISGRVTDVAVVTPRGKSYTMFVGTATGGVWKTDNEGVTWAPVFDQGVTTAIGDVTIAPSNPGIIWVGTGEANIFRSSNAGAGVFKSTDGGQTWKHMGLAGTLTVARIVIHPTTPDTVYVAASGHEWTDNEERGVFKTTDGGATWQKVLYLNPRTGAIDLVMDPSDPNVLYASTWQRIRRKWNDPRNEADYSASGIFKSTDAGQTWTPINEGLPATPFRGRIGLDIARSNPNVVYAFIDNYDIARQGKAGELDSYGRPRAAVIKGAEIFRSDDKGRTWRKASESNDYMERLAGTYGWVFAQIRVDPTDENTIYVMGLGLNVSKDGGRTFRPLRGMHGDLHALWIDPDNPNYLVNGNDGGVVVSYDQGRTWREFLDNLPVVQFFNVSYDMETPFHVYGSIQDHGSRRAVVDLSQGRDRIPAQAFQNAPGGEGSRHAIDPGRPNLVYSAGFYHNISRTDLSKLDARGRPLATSITPKVGPADGYLRGQWLSPILLSVHNPDVVYFGGQYVFRSWNRGDSWEKISADLSYNDPKQLGDIPFQTVFALSESPMRFGLLYAGTDDGRLHATKDGGKSWVEITKGLQPRRWVSKVVASAFDESTVYVAQNGKRDDDVTPYLWKSTDFGATWKSVVANIPIGPINVIAEDPTDARILYVGTDVGVYASVDGGATWNVLGGNLPSTYVHDIVVHPRDKVIVAATHGRGMWAMDAVPVEKFTR
;
A
#
# COMPACT_ATOMS: atom_id res chain seq x y z
N MET A 1 68.77 -0.48 -29.70
CA MET A 1 69.35 -1.04 -30.92
C MET A 1 68.18 -1.71 -31.59
N VAL A 2 67.56 -1.10 -32.64
CA VAL A 2 67.87 -1.09 -34.07
C VAL A 2 67.77 -2.52 -34.68
N ARG A 3 66.82 -2.81 -35.48
CA ARG A 3 66.41 -2.62 -36.87
C ARG A 3 65.41 -3.72 -37.21
N MET A 4 64.21 -3.49 -37.75
CA MET A 4 63.87 -3.27 -39.18
C MET A 4 64.42 -4.28 -40.22
N PHE A 5 63.48 -4.94 -40.96
CA PHE A 5 63.41 -5.10 -42.42
C PHE A 5 62.41 -6.23 -42.74
N ARG A 6 61.29 -6.05 -43.36
CA ARG A 6 60.92 -5.87 -44.81
C ARG A 6 61.05 -7.08 -45.72
N ILE A 7 59.94 -7.49 -46.27
CA ILE A 7 59.54 -7.61 -47.71
C ILE A 7 59.52 -9.02 -48.40
N ARG A 8 58.33 -9.34 -48.98
CA ARG A 8 57.95 -9.96 -50.27
C ARG A 8 58.22 -11.45 -50.49
N HIS A 9 57.40 -12.23 -51.13
CA HIS A 9 56.58 -12.28 -52.37
C HIS A 9 55.74 -13.57 -52.37
N VAL A 10 54.42 -13.48 -52.71
CA VAL A 10 53.76 -14.01 -53.95
C VAL A 10 54.14 -15.43 -54.44
N SER A 11 53.14 -16.33 -54.40
CA SER A 11 52.79 -17.14 -55.60
C SER A 11 51.47 -17.91 -55.36
N MET A 12 50.60 -17.84 -56.33
CA MET A 12 49.34 -18.58 -56.53
C MET A 12 49.58 -20.10 -56.57
N LEU A 13 48.54 -20.85 -56.17
CA LEU A 13 48.00 -21.97 -56.95
C LEU A 13 46.59 -22.33 -56.55
N LEU A 14 45.74 -22.56 -57.55
CA LEU A 14 44.34 -22.94 -57.57
C LEU A 14 44.05 -24.27 -56.84
N GLY A 15 42.86 -24.40 -56.30
CA GLY A 15 42.26 -25.71 -56.25
C GLY A 15 41.13 -25.88 -55.18
N ALA A 16 39.95 -26.09 -55.71
CA ALA A 16 38.80 -26.73 -55.10
C ALA A 16 37.84 -25.90 -54.19
N VAL A 17 36.75 -25.49 -54.80
CA VAL A 17 35.52 -25.01 -54.19
C VAL A 17 34.83 -26.18 -53.46
N ALA A 18 34.68 -26.07 -52.11
CA ALA A 18 33.72 -26.82 -51.36
C ALA A 18 32.79 -25.76 -50.69
N ALA A 19 31.57 -25.66 -51.20
CA ALA A 19 30.55 -24.79 -50.65
C ALA A 19 30.06 -25.30 -49.28
N ALA A 20 30.57 -24.72 -48.19
CA ALA A 20 29.96 -24.85 -46.86
C ALA A 20 28.90 -23.75 -46.72
N ILE A 21 27.65 -24.11 -46.75
CA ILE A 21 26.54 -23.25 -46.41
C ILE A 21 26.61 -22.99 -44.91
N LEU A 22 27.20 -21.85 -44.53
CA LEU A 22 27.08 -21.31 -43.20
C LEU A 22 25.65 -20.76 -43.04
N ALA A 23 24.79 -21.50 -42.33
CA ALA A 23 23.52 -21.00 -41.87
C ALA A 23 23.80 -19.82 -40.91
N ALA A 24 23.52 -18.59 -41.34
CA ALA A 24 23.48 -17.43 -40.49
C ALA A 24 22.38 -17.64 -39.42
N PRO A 25 22.65 -17.35 -38.14
CA PRO A 25 21.57 -17.35 -37.14
C PRO A 25 20.55 -16.27 -37.55
N SER A 26 19.32 -16.70 -37.80
CA SER A 26 18.19 -15.78 -38.00
C SER A 26 18.10 -14.88 -36.78
N LEU A 27 18.34 -13.60 -36.95
CA LEU A 27 17.90 -12.56 -36.04
C LEU A 27 16.40 -12.74 -35.89
N ARG A 28 15.96 -13.41 -34.80
CA ARG A 28 14.57 -13.35 -34.36
C ARG A 28 14.34 -11.88 -34.07
N GLY A 29 13.57 -11.22 -34.91
CA GLY A 29 13.07 -9.87 -34.64
C GLY A 29 12.44 -9.87 -33.26
N GLN A 30 12.89 -8.97 -32.42
CA GLN A 30 12.19 -8.68 -31.17
C GLN A 30 10.74 -8.39 -31.54
N ALA A 31 9.82 -9.17 -31.00
CA ALA A 31 8.40 -8.84 -31.08
C ALA A 31 8.23 -7.37 -30.62
N PRO A 32 7.40 -6.57 -31.31
CA PRO A 32 7.17 -5.19 -30.90
C PRO A 32 6.82 -5.16 -29.43
N ALA A 33 7.49 -4.32 -28.66
CA ALA A 33 7.23 -4.17 -27.24
C ALA A 33 5.75 -3.86 -27.07
N THR A 34 5.03 -4.73 -26.37
CA THR A 34 3.61 -4.52 -26.05
C THR A 34 3.49 -3.18 -25.32
N PRO A 35 2.63 -2.25 -25.75
CA PRO A 35 2.50 -0.96 -25.10
C PRO A 35 2.25 -1.17 -23.61
N VAL A 36 3.00 -0.48 -22.75
CA VAL A 36 2.73 -0.46 -21.31
C VAL A 36 1.38 0.24 -21.16
N PRO A 37 0.40 -0.38 -20.49
CA PRO A 37 -0.90 0.24 -20.28
C PRO A 37 -0.75 1.55 -19.52
N THR A 38 -1.44 2.59 -19.96
CA THR A 38 -1.40 3.92 -19.35
C THR A 38 -2.26 3.98 -18.08
N ALA A 39 -1.97 4.95 -17.20
CA ALA A 39 -2.80 5.27 -16.04
C ALA A 39 -4.25 5.60 -16.47
N THR A 40 -5.22 5.30 -15.61
CA THR A 40 -6.62 5.66 -15.85
C THR A 40 -6.81 7.18 -15.73
N ASP A 41 -7.52 7.78 -16.69
CA ASP A 41 -7.90 9.18 -16.61
C ASP A 41 -8.73 9.47 -15.35
N PRO A 42 -8.34 10.45 -14.53
CA PRO A 42 -9.01 10.74 -13.26
C PRO A 42 -10.48 11.14 -13.41
N GLN A 43 -10.88 11.79 -14.50
CA GLN A 43 -12.27 12.17 -14.75
C GLN A 43 -13.10 10.94 -15.13
N VAL A 44 -12.51 9.99 -15.85
CA VAL A 44 -13.13 8.71 -16.15
C VAL A 44 -13.35 7.92 -14.86
N ARG A 45 -12.38 7.93 -13.93
CA ARG A 45 -12.51 7.28 -12.60
C ARG A 45 -13.69 7.86 -11.80
N LEU A 46 -13.84 9.19 -11.74
CA LEU A 46 -14.96 9.84 -11.07
C LEU A 46 -16.31 9.47 -11.70
N LYS A 47 -16.38 9.44 -13.04
CA LYS A 47 -17.57 9.00 -13.77
C LYS A 47 -17.93 7.55 -13.44
N TRP A 48 -16.96 6.64 -13.42
CA TRP A 48 -17.18 5.24 -13.08
C TRP A 48 -17.65 5.05 -11.64
N PHE A 49 -17.14 5.85 -10.72
CA PHE A 49 -17.63 5.82 -9.35
C PHE A 49 -19.10 6.28 -9.25
N GLY A 50 -19.51 7.32 -10.01
CA GLY A 50 -20.91 7.71 -10.09
C GLY A 50 -21.81 6.59 -10.66
N GLN A 51 -21.29 5.79 -11.60
CA GLN A 51 -22.00 4.59 -12.08
C GLN A 51 -22.12 3.52 -10.99
N HIS A 52 -21.06 3.28 -10.21
CA HIS A 52 -21.10 2.39 -9.06
C HIS A 52 -22.17 2.80 -8.04
N GLN A 53 -22.24 4.09 -7.70
CA GLN A 53 -23.25 4.60 -6.78
C GLN A 53 -24.68 4.39 -7.30
N ALA A 54 -24.90 4.66 -8.58
CA ALA A 54 -26.20 4.40 -9.22
C ALA A 54 -26.59 2.91 -9.19
N MET A 55 -25.62 2.02 -9.42
CA MET A 55 -25.81 0.58 -9.31
C MET A 55 -26.12 0.16 -7.87
N ALA A 56 -25.47 0.71 -6.88
CA ALA A 56 -25.73 0.42 -5.46
C ALA A 56 -27.18 0.75 -5.08
N HIS A 57 -27.70 1.90 -5.51
CA HIS A 57 -29.09 2.31 -5.26
C HIS A 57 -30.12 1.42 -5.93
N THR A 58 -29.81 0.83 -7.07
CA THR A 58 -30.74 -0.01 -7.85
C THR A 58 -30.50 -1.50 -7.69
N SER A 59 -29.49 -1.90 -6.93
CA SER A 59 -29.14 -3.30 -6.69
C SER A 59 -30.28 -4.09 -6.07
N PRO A 60 -30.57 -5.30 -6.54
CA PRO A 60 -31.51 -6.21 -5.88
C PRO A 60 -31.00 -6.68 -4.51
N PHE A 61 -29.72 -6.48 -4.22
CA PHE A 61 -29.07 -6.85 -2.96
C PHE A 61 -28.89 -5.65 -2.01
N LYS A 62 -29.41 -4.46 -2.33
CA LYS A 62 -29.23 -3.23 -1.53
C LYS A 62 -29.70 -3.33 -0.08
N ASP A 63 -30.69 -4.17 0.18
CA ASP A 63 -31.27 -4.39 1.51
C ASP A 63 -30.55 -5.49 2.30
N PHE A 64 -29.53 -6.16 1.69
CA PHE A 64 -28.69 -7.12 2.38
C PHE A 64 -27.66 -6.37 3.23
N THR A 65 -27.45 -6.86 4.46
CA THR A 65 -26.65 -6.16 5.46
C THR A 65 -25.36 -6.89 5.73
N TRP A 66 -24.26 -6.21 5.49
CA TRP A 66 -22.96 -6.60 5.99
C TRP A 66 -22.87 -6.32 7.49
N GLN A 67 -22.30 -7.24 8.23
CA GLN A 67 -22.10 -7.15 9.67
C GLN A 67 -20.61 -7.00 9.95
N PHE A 68 -20.23 -5.94 10.67
CA PHE A 68 -18.85 -5.72 11.06
C PHE A 68 -18.40 -6.84 12.01
N LEU A 69 -17.45 -7.66 11.56
CA LEU A 69 -16.92 -8.76 12.34
C LEU A 69 -15.79 -8.32 13.30
N GLY A 70 -15.13 -7.22 13.01
CA GLY A 70 -14.01 -6.71 13.82
C GLY A 70 -12.73 -6.52 13.01
N PRO A 71 -11.59 -6.35 13.71
CA PRO A 71 -11.39 -6.44 15.16
C PRO A 71 -11.93 -5.23 15.94
N THR A 72 -12.32 -5.45 17.21
CA THR A 72 -12.76 -4.39 18.14
C THR A 72 -11.64 -3.95 19.09
N ASN A 73 -10.47 -4.54 19.02
CA ASN A 73 -9.35 -4.33 19.94
C ASN A 73 -8.05 -3.91 19.21
N ILE A 74 -8.15 -3.52 17.96
CA ILE A 74 -7.01 -3.09 17.13
C ILE A 74 -7.48 -1.93 16.26
N SER A 75 -6.68 -0.86 16.17
CA SER A 75 -6.85 0.21 15.22
C SER A 75 -5.86 0.05 14.04
N GLY A 76 -5.59 1.09 13.26
CA GLY A 76 -4.69 1.02 12.11
C GLY A 76 -4.18 2.41 11.73
N ARG A 77 -3.54 2.51 10.56
CA ARG A 77 -2.78 3.67 10.13
C ARG A 77 -3.60 4.96 10.05
N VAL A 78 -3.20 5.95 10.86
CA VAL A 78 -3.67 7.34 10.84
C VAL A 78 -2.61 8.20 10.18
N THR A 79 -2.95 8.79 9.05
CA THR A 79 -2.03 9.54 8.17
C THR A 79 -1.93 11.01 8.52
N ASP A 80 -3.00 11.59 9.08
CA ASP A 80 -3.01 12.99 9.50
C ASP A 80 -4.01 13.26 10.62
N VAL A 81 -3.78 14.35 11.36
CA VAL A 81 -4.61 14.78 12.51
C VAL A 81 -4.83 16.28 12.44
N ALA A 82 -6.09 16.71 12.49
CA ALA A 82 -6.50 18.10 12.64
C ALA A 82 -7.35 18.28 13.90
N VAL A 83 -7.02 19.29 14.68
CA VAL A 83 -7.69 19.59 15.96
C VAL A 83 -8.27 20.99 15.94
N VAL A 84 -9.53 21.12 16.37
CA VAL A 84 -10.19 22.42 16.47
C VAL A 84 -9.59 23.25 17.60
N THR A 85 -9.15 24.46 17.29
CA THR A 85 -8.64 25.42 18.26
C THR A 85 -9.43 26.74 18.16
N PRO A 86 -9.61 27.47 19.28
CA PRO A 86 -9.25 27.08 20.65
C PRO A 86 -10.10 25.91 21.17
N ARG A 87 -9.58 25.22 22.19
CA ARG A 87 -10.27 24.12 22.85
C ARG A 87 -11.65 24.57 23.39
N GLY A 88 -12.69 23.77 23.07
CA GLY A 88 -14.01 23.92 23.68
C GLY A 88 -14.10 23.25 25.08
N LYS A 89 -15.19 22.55 25.36
CA LYS A 89 -15.31 21.71 26.57
C LYS A 89 -14.36 20.54 26.54
N SER A 90 -14.09 20.02 25.32
CA SER A 90 -13.10 19.01 24.98
C SER A 90 -12.51 19.33 23.62
N TYR A 91 -11.46 18.64 23.20
CA TYR A 91 -10.96 18.77 21.83
C TYR A 91 -11.87 18.02 20.85
N THR A 92 -12.29 18.74 19.79
CA THR A 92 -12.83 18.12 18.58
C THR A 92 -11.67 17.83 17.65
N MET A 93 -11.58 16.58 17.17
CA MET A 93 -10.50 16.14 16.29
C MET A 93 -11.05 15.49 15.03
N PHE A 94 -10.35 15.69 13.92
CA PHE A 94 -10.54 14.94 12.69
C PHE A 94 -9.25 14.17 12.40
N VAL A 95 -9.37 12.91 12.03
CA VAL A 95 -8.22 12.09 11.67
C VAL A 95 -8.41 11.51 10.28
N GLY A 96 -7.41 11.72 9.43
CA GLY A 96 -7.27 11.06 8.14
C GLY A 96 -6.62 9.69 8.32
N THR A 97 -7.11 8.69 7.62
CA THR A 97 -6.55 7.35 7.67
C THR A 97 -6.07 6.88 6.29
N ALA A 98 -5.13 5.95 6.26
CA ALA A 98 -4.54 5.49 5.00
C ALA A 98 -5.58 4.93 4.01
N THR A 99 -6.63 4.27 4.52
CA THR A 99 -7.63 3.60 3.68
C THR A 99 -9.01 3.46 4.33
N GLY A 100 -9.24 4.08 5.50
CA GLY A 100 -10.49 4.00 6.25
C GLY A 100 -11.32 5.30 6.26
N GLY A 101 -10.93 6.31 5.46
CA GLY A 101 -11.60 7.60 5.37
C GLY A 101 -11.22 8.58 6.47
N VAL A 102 -12.09 9.56 6.74
CA VAL A 102 -11.92 10.54 7.82
C VAL A 102 -12.88 10.22 8.94
N TRP A 103 -12.34 10.27 10.16
CA TRP A 103 -13.11 10.06 11.39
C TRP A 103 -13.09 11.30 12.27
N LYS A 104 -14.17 11.53 12.99
CA LYS A 104 -14.36 12.66 13.88
C LYS A 104 -14.61 12.21 15.31
N THR A 105 -14.05 12.92 16.27
CA THR A 105 -14.42 12.87 17.69
C THR A 105 -14.74 14.27 18.21
N ASP A 106 -15.74 14.40 19.06
CA ASP A 106 -16.07 15.64 19.77
C ASP A 106 -15.74 15.55 21.28
N ASN A 107 -15.09 14.46 21.70
CA ASN A 107 -14.82 14.13 23.10
C ASN A 107 -13.45 13.52 23.33
N GLU A 108 -12.43 14.06 22.63
CA GLU A 108 -11.01 13.68 22.80
C GLU A 108 -10.75 12.18 22.56
N GLY A 109 -11.46 11.57 21.57
CA GLY A 109 -11.26 10.18 21.19
C GLY A 109 -12.01 9.14 22.01
N VAL A 110 -12.89 9.56 22.95
CA VAL A 110 -13.73 8.61 23.68
C VAL A 110 -14.70 7.90 22.74
N THR A 111 -15.23 8.63 21.75
CA THR A 111 -16.01 8.05 20.66
C THR A 111 -15.56 8.63 19.32
N TRP A 112 -15.60 7.81 18.28
CA TRP A 112 -15.30 8.19 16.91
C TRP A 112 -16.46 7.87 15.98
N ALA A 113 -16.72 8.76 15.03
CA ALA A 113 -17.68 8.56 13.97
C ALA A 113 -17.02 8.74 12.60
N PRO A 114 -17.24 7.85 11.61
CA PRO A 114 -16.80 8.08 10.26
C PRO A 114 -17.58 9.25 9.66
N VAL A 115 -16.88 10.19 9.03
CA VAL A 115 -17.49 11.36 8.40
C VAL A 115 -17.14 11.48 6.90
N PHE A 116 -16.18 10.68 6.43
CA PHE A 116 -15.83 10.59 5.01
C PHE A 116 -15.47 9.14 4.68
N ASP A 117 -16.48 8.33 4.36
CA ASP A 117 -16.35 6.89 4.09
C ASP A 117 -17.20 6.37 2.91
N GLN A 118 -17.80 7.29 2.13
CA GLN A 118 -18.61 6.98 0.94
C GLN A 118 -18.04 7.65 -0.32
N GLY A 119 -16.76 7.99 -0.31
CA GLY A 119 -16.07 8.63 -1.43
C GLY A 119 -15.57 7.63 -2.48
N VAL A 120 -15.14 8.16 -3.63
CA VAL A 120 -14.43 7.41 -4.69
C VAL A 120 -13.12 6.78 -4.20
N THR A 121 -12.63 7.26 -3.08
CA THR A 121 -11.46 6.78 -2.35
C THR A 121 -11.63 7.12 -0.88
N THR A 122 -11.12 6.27 -0.02
CA THR A 122 -11.01 6.48 1.43
C THR A 122 -9.55 6.58 1.88
N ALA A 123 -8.61 6.70 0.92
CA ALA A 123 -7.21 7.00 1.20
C ALA A 123 -7.04 8.50 1.44
N ILE A 124 -6.57 8.87 2.64
CA ILE A 124 -6.43 10.27 3.05
C ILE A 124 -4.95 10.61 3.19
N GLY A 125 -4.55 11.73 2.58
CA GLY A 125 -3.21 12.28 2.70
C GLY A 125 -3.12 13.40 3.72
N ASP A 126 -4.15 14.27 3.77
CA ASP A 126 -4.18 15.43 4.66
C ASP A 126 -5.62 15.79 5.05
N VAL A 127 -5.82 16.23 6.27
CA VAL A 127 -7.08 16.81 6.77
C VAL A 127 -6.79 18.12 7.46
N THR A 128 -7.44 19.20 7.03
CA THR A 128 -7.15 20.55 7.52
C THR A 128 -8.42 21.34 7.81
N ILE A 129 -8.45 22.00 8.96
CA ILE A 129 -9.55 22.84 9.45
C ILE A 129 -9.21 24.31 9.19
N ALA A 130 -10.15 25.09 8.69
CA ALA A 130 -9.95 26.53 8.51
C ALA A 130 -9.82 27.24 9.87
N PRO A 131 -8.71 27.98 10.13
CA PRO A 131 -8.50 28.62 11.42
C PRO A 131 -9.60 29.66 11.79
N SER A 132 -10.16 30.35 10.80
CA SER A 132 -11.21 31.36 11.01
C SER A 132 -12.62 30.78 11.12
N ASN A 133 -12.83 29.52 10.73
CA ASN A 133 -14.14 28.87 10.77
C ASN A 133 -14.01 27.34 10.86
N PRO A 134 -14.15 26.75 12.05
CA PRO A 134 -13.99 25.30 12.25
C PRO A 134 -15.06 24.44 11.56
N GLY A 135 -16.12 25.04 11.02
CA GLY A 135 -17.08 24.35 10.16
C GLY A 135 -16.56 24.07 8.76
N ILE A 136 -15.49 24.74 8.34
CA ILE A 136 -14.86 24.54 7.02
C ILE A 136 -13.68 23.58 7.20
N ILE A 137 -13.79 22.43 6.52
CA ILE A 137 -12.77 21.37 6.58
C ILE A 137 -12.42 20.96 5.16
N TRP A 138 -11.14 20.79 4.90
CA TRP A 138 -10.63 20.25 3.65
C TRP A 138 -9.98 18.88 3.87
N VAL A 139 -10.17 18.01 2.89
CA VAL A 139 -9.56 16.69 2.82
C VAL A 139 -8.81 16.56 1.51
N GLY A 140 -7.52 16.28 1.62
CA GLY A 140 -6.68 15.86 0.52
C GLY A 140 -6.61 14.34 0.48
N THR A 141 -6.97 13.75 -0.66
CA THR A 141 -7.02 12.29 -0.80
C THR A 141 -5.75 11.72 -1.41
N GLY A 142 -5.48 10.43 -1.13
CA GLY A 142 -4.27 9.70 -1.51
C GLY A 142 -3.15 9.87 -0.49
N GLU A 143 -2.68 8.76 0.05
CA GLU A 143 -1.66 8.72 1.11
C GLU A 143 -0.31 9.26 0.61
N ALA A 144 0.19 10.33 1.21
CA ALA A 144 1.44 10.97 0.84
C ALA A 144 2.68 10.29 1.44
N ASN A 145 2.51 9.59 2.56
CA ASN A 145 3.52 8.73 3.16
C ASN A 145 3.48 7.38 2.46
N ILE A 146 3.89 7.39 1.20
CA ILE A 146 3.74 6.27 0.29
C ILE A 146 4.45 5.01 0.78
N PHE A 147 3.74 3.89 0.66
CA PHE A 147 4.28 2.55 0.84
C PHE A 147 3.69 1.62 -0.25
N ARG A 148 4.04 0.33 -0.27
CA ARG A 148 3.54 -0.61 -1.31
C ARG A 148 2.03 -0.85 -1.25
N SER A 149 1.43 -0.61 -0.08
CA SER A 149 -0.01 -0.72 0.18
C SER A 149 -0.79 0.58 -0.03
N SER A 150 -0.12 1.73 -0.20
CA SER A 150 -0.77 3.03 -0.40
C SER A 150 -1.73 3.04 -1.58
N ASN A 151 -2.81 3.78 -1.46
CA ASN A 151 -3.87 3.87 -2.46
C ASN A 151 -4.00 5.30 -2.99
N ALA A 152 -4.32 5.39 -4.28
CA ALA A 152 -4.50 6.64 -4.99
C ALA A 152 -5.76 7.38 -4.51
N GLY A 153 -5.61 8.70 -4.35
CA GLY A 153 -6.70 9.63 -4.11
C GLY A 153 -7.45 10.04 -5.38
N ALA A 154 -8.28 11.07 -5.24
CA ALA A 154 -9.05 11.69 -6.31
C ALA A 154 -9.15 13.22 -6.13
N GLY A 155 -8.07 13.87 -5.70
CA GLY A 155 -8.01 15.30 -5.45
C GLY A 155 -8.50 15.71 -4.07
N VAL A 156 -9.19 16.85 -4.00
CA VAL A 156 -9.58 17.49 -2.75
C VAL A 156 -11.08 17.59 -2.56
N PHE A 157 -11.51 17.49 -1.30
CA PHE A 157 -12.90 17.61 -0.89
C PHE A 157 -13.03 18.67 0.20
N LYS A 158 -14.18 19.38 0.22
CA LYS A 158 -14.50 20.43 1.19
C LYS A 158 -15.82 20.12 1.89
N SER A 159 -15.84 20.29 3.18
CA SER A 159 -17.05 20.41 4.01
C SER A 159 -17.20 21.85 4.48
N THR A 160 -18.43 22.31 4.63
CA THR A 160 -18.78 23.63 5.22
C THR A 160 -19.71 23.50 6.41
N ASP A 161 -19.96 22.27 6.88
CA ASP A 161 -20.90 21.92 7.93
C ASP A 161 -20.29 21.02 9.03
N GLY A 162 -18.95 21.14 9.23
CA GLY A 162 -18.24 20.39 10.26
C GLY A 162 -18.08 18.91 9.95
N GLY A 163 -18.01 18.54 8.66
CA GLY A 163 -17.78 17.18 8.20
C GLY A 163 -19.04 16.36 7.96
N GLN A 164 -20.24 16.96 8.00
CA GLN A 164 -21.48 16.22 7.76
C GLN A 164 -21.68 15.91 6.26
N THR A 165 -21.36 16.86 5.40
CA THR A 165 -21.41 16.67 3.93
C THR A 165 -20.12 17.13 3.26
N TRP A 166 -19.83 16.54 2.12
CA TRP A 166 -18.58 16.76 1.39
C TRP A 166 -18.84 17.03 -0.08
N LYS A 167 -18.11 18.00 -0.63
CA LYS A 167 -18.12 18.34 -2.04
C LYS A 167 -16.72 18.14 -2.63
N HIS A 168 -16.63 17.45 -3.78
CA HIS A 168 -15.40 17.37 -4.56
C HIS A 168 -15.06 18.74 -5.14
N MET A 169 -13.84 19.22 -4.89
CA MET A 169 -13.38 20.55 -5.25
C MET A 169 -12.27 20.55 -6.31
N GLY A 170 -12.14 19.46 -7.06
CA GLY A 170 -11.17 19.37 -8.18
C GLY A 170 -9.86 18.67 -7.80
N LEU A 171 -8.84 18.91 -8.62
CA LEU A 171 -7.51 18.33 -8.52
C LEU A 171 -7.49 16.77 -8.57
N ALA A 172 -8.47 16.16 -9.24
CA ALA A 172 -8.60 14.71 -9.31
C ALA A 172 -7.35 14.00 -9.87
N GLY A 173 -6.61 14.67 -10.75
CA GLY A 173 -5.39 14.15 -11.37
C GLY A 173 -4.15 14.17 -10.49
N THR A 174 -4.22 14.75 -9.29
CA THR A 174 -3.07 14.74 -8.37
C THR A 174 -2.78 13.37 -7.79
N LEU A 175 -3.79 12.52 -7.63
CA LEU A 175 -3.82 11.19 -7.00
C LEU A 175 -3.19 11.13 -5.60
N THR A 176 -2.37 12.09 -5.20
CA THR A 176 -1.78 12.15 -3.85
C THR A 176 -1.63 13.60 -3.41
N VAL A 177 -2.35 13.97 -2.35
CA VAL A 177 -2.28 15.29 -1.72
C VAL A 177 -1.51 15.15 -0.41
N ALA A 178 -0.39 15.86 -0.31
CA ALA A 178 0.54 15.73 0.82
C ALA A 178 0.24 16.74 1.95
N ARG A 179 -0.24 17.94 1.59
CA ARG A 179 -0.53 19.00 2.55
C ARG A 179 -1.54 20.00 2.00
N ILE A 180 -2.44 20.45 2.85
CA ILE A 180 -3.35 21.57 2.60
C ILE A 180 -3.05 22.68 3.60
N VAL A 181 -2.91 23.91 3.12
CA VAL A 181 -2.71 25.10 3.96
C VAL A 181 -3.80 26.11 3.65
N ILE A 182 -4.58 26.48 4.67
CA ILE A 182 -5.67 27.44 4.55
C ILE A 182 -5.21 28.78 5.12
N HIS A 183 -5.47 29.86 4.40
CA HIS A 183 -5.15 31.20 4.87
C HIS A 183 -5.90 31.50 6.19
N PRO A 184 -5.24 32.05 7.22
CA PRO A 184 -5.78 32.10 8.59
C PRO A 184 -7.05 32.94 8.73
N THR A 185 -7.23 33.98 7.90
CA THR A 185 -8.37 34.90 7.98
C THR A 185 -9.28 34.88 6.76
N THR A 186 -8.81 34.30 5.63
CA THR A 186 -9.55 34.23 4.35
C THR A 186 -9.68 32.78 3.91
N PRO A 187 -10.66 32.02 4.44
CA PRO A 187 -10.75 30.57 4.26
C PRO A 187 -10.99 30.11 2.82
N ASP A 188 -11.32 31.02 1.91
CA ASP A 188 -11.42 30.73 0.47
C ASP A 188 -10.05 30.74 -0.23
N THR A 189 -8.99 31.22 0.43
CA THR A 189 -7.63 31.11 -0.06
C THR A 189 -6.98 29.85 0.53
N VAL A 190 -6.69 28.88 -0.35
CA VAL A 190 -6.16 27.58 0.02
C VAL A 190 -5.02 27.18 -0.90
N TYR A 191 -3.99 26.59 -0.33
CA TYR A 191 -2.85 26.02 -1.04
C TYR A 191 -2.82 24.51 -0.83
N VAL A 192 -2.51 23.76 -1.90
CA VAL A 192 -2.44 22.30 -1.90
C VAL A 192 -1.08 21.87 -2.43
N ALA A 193 -0.33 21.14 -1.61
CA ALA A 193 0.87 20.43 -2.03
C ALA A 193 0.48 19.06 -2.57
N ALA A 194 0.71 18.83 -3.86
CA ALA A 194 0.41 17.58 -4.54
C ALA A 194 1.71 16.86 -4.90
N SER A 195 1.91 15.66 -4.38
CA SER A 195 3.06 14.83 -4.74
C SER A 195 2.86 14.05 -6.05
N GLY A 196 1.62 13.99 -6.55
CA GLY A 196 1.28 13.40 -7.85
C GLY A 196 1.12 11.89 -7.82
N HIS A 197 1.07 11.29 -8.99
CA HIS A 197 0.98 9.83 -9.16
C HIS A 197 2.13 9.10 -8.47
N GLU A 198 1.84 7.93 -7.90
CA GLU A 198 2.90 7.14 -7.27
C GLU A 198 3.71 6.34 -8.30
N TRP A 199 3.05 5.73 -9.27
CA TRP A 199 3.67 4.75 -10.18
C TRP A 199 3.96 5.27 -11.58
N THR A 200 3.34 6.37 -11.99
CA THR A 200 3.48 6.98 -13.32
C THR A 200 3.88 8.45 -13.24
N ASP A 201 4.47 8.95 -14.30
CA ASP A 201 4.71 10.39 -14.47
C ASP A 201 3.38 11.10 -14.73
N ASN A 202 3.18 12.31 -14.16
CA ASN A 202 2.02 13.14 -14.44
C ASN A 202 2.31 14.62 -14.22
N GLU A 203 1.51 15.48 -14.83
CA GLU A 203 1.71 16.94 -14.74
C GLU A 203 0.95 17.60 -13.58
N GLU A 204 -0.01 16.90 -12.95
CA GLU A 204 -0.76 17.42 -11.80
C GLU A 204 0.04 17.21 -10.51
N ARG A 205 1.22 17.85 -10.46
CA ARG A 205 2.17 17.85 -9.33
C ARG A 205 2.58 19.26 -8.96
N GLY A 206 3.06 19.46 -7.74
CA GLY A 206 3.56 20.74 -7.25
C GLY A 206 2.58 21.43 -6.31
N VAL A 207 2.54 22.76 -6.31
CA VAL A 207 1.64 23.54 -5.45
C VAL A 207 0.53 24.14 -6.28
N PHE A 208 -0.71 23.94 -5.84
CA PHE A 208 -1.91 24.55 -6.41
C PHE A 208 -2.47 25.57 -5.42
N LYS A 209 -3.05 26.66 -5.95
CA LYS A 209 -3.69 27.73 -5.18
C LYS A 209 -5.09 27.98 -5.68
N THR A 210 -6.01 28.20 -4.76
CA THR A 210 -7.33 28.80 -5.02
C THR A 210 -7.50 30.06 -4.19
N THR A 211 -8.36 30.99 -4.65
CA THR A 211 -8.79 32.21 -3.92
C THR A 211 -10.31 32.35 -3.90
N ASP A 212 -11.01 31.35 -4.42
CA ASP A 212 -12.47 31.29 -4.56
C ASP A 212 -13.08 30.06 -3.89
N GLY A 213 -12.40 29.54 -2.87
CA GLY A 213 -12.87 28.41 -2.08
C GLY A 213 -12.85 27.08 -2.83
N GLY A 214 -12.02 26.96 -3.87
CA GLY A 214 -11.81 25.74 -4.64
C GLY A 214 -12.65 25.64 -5.92
N ALA A 215 -13.33 26.73 -6.32
CA ALA A 215 -14.05 26.73 -7.59
C ALA A 215 -13.10 26.70 -8.78
N THR A 216 -11.95 27.38 -8.66
CA THR A 216 -10.86 27.34 -9.63
C THR A 216 -9.51 27.14 -8.96
N TRP A 217 -8.55 26.52 -9.68
CA TRP A 217 -7.19 26.25 -9.20
C TRP A 217 -6.14 26.77 -10.17
N GLN A 218 -5.08 27.35 -9.62
CA GLN A 218 -3.87 27.75 -10.34
C GLN A 218 -2.71 26.88 -9.87
N LYS A 219 -1.94 26.29 -10.79
CA LYS A 219 -0.69 25.59 -10.50
C LYS A 219 0.41 26.66 -10.35
N VAL A 220 0.79 26.98 -9.12
CA VAL A 220 1.70 28.09 -8.79
C VAL A 220 3.16 27.67 -8.61
N LEU A 221 3.43 26.37 -8.37
CA LEU A 221 4.77 25.79 -8.39
C LEU A 221 4.73 24.46 -9.13
N TYR A 222 5.50 24.35 -10.20
CA TYR A 222 5.64 23.14 -10.99
C TYR A 222 7.06 23.05 -11.54
N LEU A 223 7.68 21.90 -11.47
CA LEU A 223 9.06 21.67 -11.94
C LEU A 223 9.12 20.72 -13.15
N ASN A 224 8.60 19.52 -13.00
CA ASN A 224 8.57 18.49 -14.05
C ASN A 224 7.59 17.36 -13.68
N PRO A 225 7.27 16.40 -14.60
CA PRO A 225 6.28 15.35 -14.36
C PRO A 225 6.64 14.32 -13.29
N ARG A 226 7.84 14.39 -12.68
CA ARG A 226 8.33 13.49 -11.65
C ARG A 226 8.50 14.14 -10.29
N THR A 227 8.37 15.47 -10.21
CA THR A 227 8.64 16.24 -9.00
C THR A 227 7.35 16.84 -8.47
N GLY A 228 6.90 16.36 -7.32
CA GLY A 228 5.74 16.89 -6.60
C GLY A 228 6.14 17.71 -5.38
N ALA A 229 5.19 18.47 -4.82
CA ALA A 229 5.33 19.07 -3.51
C ALA A 229 4.96 18.05 -2.44
N ILE A 230 5.81 17.87 -1.42
CA ILE A 230 5.63 16.87 -0.38
C ILE A 230 5.37 17.49 1.00
N ASP A 231 5.71 18.75 1.20
CA ASP A 231 5.32 19.51 2.38
C ASP A 231 5.15 21.00 2.02
N LEU A 232 4.33 21.69 2.81
CA LEU A 232 3.98 23.09 2.59
C LEU A 232 3.66 23.74 3.93
N VAL A 233 4.31 24.86 4.24
CA VAL A 233 4.07 25.61 5.49
C VAL A 233 3.94 27.10 5.19
N MET A 234 3.09 27.79 5.96
CA MET A 234 2.85 29.22 5.88
C MET A 234 3.48 29.89 7.11
N ASP A 235 4.15 31.03 6.91
CA ASP A 235 4.70 31.82 8.03
C ASP A 235 3.54 32.29 8.94
N PRO A 236 3.54 31.93 10.21
CA PRO A 236 2.46 32.27 11.13
C PRO A 236 2.33 33.78 11.40
N SER A 237 3.36 34.58 11.07
CA SER A 237 3.37 36.04 11.23
C SER A 237 3.02 36.81 9.95
N ASP A 238 3.16 36.16 8.77
CA ASP A 238 2.88 36.78 7.47
C ASP A 238 2.36 35.72 6.46
N PRO A 239 1.06 35.65 6.22
CA PRO A 239 0.47 34.64 5.34
C PRO A 239 0.84 34.80 3.86
N ASN A 240 1.55 35.88 3.46
CA ASN A 240 2.12 36.00 2.13
C ASN A 240 3.41 35.18 1.97
N VAL A 241 4.02 34.76 3.08
CA VAL A 241 5.25 33.98 3.07
C VAL A 241 4.93 32.49 3.21
N LEU A 242 5.31 31.70 2.21
CA LEU A 242 5.14 30.27 2.17
C LEU A 242 6.46 29.56 1.85
N TYR A 243 6.60 28.35 2.37
CA TYR A 243 7.72 27.45 2.06
C TYR A 243 7.14 26.13 1.57
N ALA A 244 7.63 25.63 0.43
CA ALA A 244 7.28 24.33 -0.12
C ALA A 244 8.53 23.47 -0.28
N SER A 245 8.45 22.22 0.13
CA SER A 245 9.46 21.23 -0.23
C SER A 245 9.00 20.40 -1.40
N THR A 246 9.91 20.15 -2.33
CA THR A 246 9.68 19.29 -3.49
C THR A 246 10.47 18.02 -3.38
N TRP A 247 9.91 16.95 -3.92
CA TRP A 247 10.55 15.65 -3.97
C TRP A 247 10.39 15.06 -5.38
N GLN A 248 11.52 14.85 -6.05
CA GLN A 248 11.58 14.09 -7.28
C GLN A 248 11.65 12.62 -6.91
N ARG A 249 10.63 11.87 -7.27
CA ARG A 249 10.56 10.44 -6.98
C ARG A 249 10.23 9.63 -8.21
N ILE A 250 10.84 8.45 -8.30
CA ILE A 250 10.51 7.42 -9.28
C ILE A 250 10.17 6.17 -8.50
N ARG A 251 8.90 5.77 -8.52
CA ARG A 251 8.46 4.54 -7.88
C ARG A 251 8.49 3.39 -8.87
N ARG A 252 9.20 2.32 -8.52
CA ARG A 252 9.24 1.08 -9.30
C ARG A 252 8.63 -0.07 -8.51
N LYS A 253 8.08 -1.07 -9.24
CA LYS A 253 7.53 -2.28 -8.59
C LYS A 253 8.61 -3.11 -7.89
N TRP A 254 9.87 -2.90 -8.27
CA TRP A 254 11.04 -3.64 -7.81
C TRP A 254 12.08 -2.82 -7.04
N ASN A 255 11.88 -1.49 -6.89
CA ASN A 255 12.80 -0.62 -6.17
C ASN A 255 12.06 0.36 -5.27
N ASP A 256 12.64 0.65 -4.10
CA ASP A 256 12.25 1.78 -3.29
C ASP A 256 12.75 3.10 -3.93
N PRO A 257 12.06 4.22 -3.70
CA PRO A 257 12.39 5.49 -4.36
C PRO A 257 13.84 5.95 -4.18
N ARG A 258 14.47 5.68 -3.02
CA ARG A 258 15.86 6.08 -2.73
C ARG A 258 16.92 5.38 -3.58
N ASN A 259 16.57 4.32 -4.28
CA ASN A 259 17.48 3.56 -5.14
C ASN A 259 17.42 4.00 -6.61
N GLU A 260 16.69 5.06 -6.91
CA GLU A 260 16.65 5.69 -8.24
C GLU A 260 17.59 6.90 -8.26
N ALA A 261 18.29 7.12 -9.39
CA ALA A 261 19.52 7.91 -9.42
C ALA A 261 19.37 9.41 -9.67
N ASP A 262 18.16 9.97 -9.84
CA ASP A 262 17.99 11.38 -10.21
C ASP A 262 17.03 12.11 -9.26
N TYR A 263 17.59 12.92 -8.36
CA TYR A 263 16.85 13.76 -7.42
C TYR A 263 17.14 15.25 -7.63
N SER A 264 17.52 15.65 -8.84
CA SER A 264 18.02 16.98 -9.17
C SER A 264 17.00 18.12 -8.93
N ALA A 265 15.71 17.80 -8.92
CA ALA A 265 14.64 18.78 -8.69
C ALA A 265 14.05 18.75 -7.27
N SER A 266 14.61 17.95 -6.35
CA SER A 266 14.25 17.98 -4.93
C SER A 266 14.88 19.19 -4.23
N GLY A 267 14.09 19.95 -3.47
CA GLY A 267 14.59 21.11 -2.76
C GLY A 267 13.51 21.90 -2.03
N ILE A 268 13.90 23.03 -1.47
CA ILE A 268 13.01 23.94 -0.77
C ILE A 268 12.83 25.21 -1.60
N PHE A 269 11.60 25.67 -1.71
CA PHE A 269 11.20 26.87 -2.40
C PHE A 269 10.46 27.80 -1.44
N LYS A 270 10.65 29.10 -1.61
CA LYS A 270 9.99 30.15 -0.84
C LYS A 270 9.22 31.10 -1.75
N SER A 271 8.04 31.47 -1.32
CA SER A 271 7.27 32.59 -1.85
C SER A 271 7.19 33.70 -0.80
N THR A 272 7.17 34.98 -1.23
CA THR A 272 6.93 36.16 -0.39
C THR A 272 5.77 37.01 -0.92
N ASP A 273 5.02 36.49 -1.88
CA ASP A 273 3.94 37.18 -2.59
C ASP A 273 2.65 36.33 -2.66
N ALA A 274 2.37 35.61 -1.54
CA ALA A 274 1.21 34.73 -1.44
C ALA A 274 1.20 33.61 -2.52
N GLY A 275 2.37 33.08 -2.87
CA GLY A 275 2.50 31.96 -3.78
C GLY A 275 2.45 32.34 -5.27
N GLN A 276 2.54 33.63 -5.65
CA GLN A 276 2.57 34.01 -7.05
C GLN A 276 3.90 33.65 -7.71
N THR A 277 5.01 33.86 -7.00
CA THR A 277 6.35 33.50 -7.45
C THR A 277 7.07 32.65 -6.38
N TRP A 278 7.98 31.77 -6.83
CA TRP A 278 8.73 30.86 -5.97
C TRP A 278 10.21 30.91 -6.31
N THR A 279 11.04 31.07 -5.28
CA THR A 279 12.50 31.12 -5.39
C THR A 279 13.10 29.92 -4.65
N PRO A 280 14.04 29.18 -5.24
CA PRO A 280 14.75 28.10 -4.54
C PRO A 280 15.64 28.71 -3.44
N ILE A 281 15.62 28.11 -2.23
CA ILE A 281 16.36 28.53 -1.04
C ILE A 281 17.17 27.37 -0.48
N ASN A 282 18.14 26.89 -1.22
CA ASN A 282 18.84 25.63 -0.93
C ASN A 282 20.32 25.83 -0.50
N GLU A 283 20.76 27.07 -0.21
CA GLU A 283 22.12 27.36 0.19
C GLU A 283 22.41 26.72 1.58
N GLY A 284 23.43 25.86 1.65
CA GLY A 284 23.79 25.11 2.86
C GLY A 284 23.12 23.74 3.04
N LEU A 285 22.16 23.37 2.17
CA LEU A 285 21.57 22.04 2.13
C LEU A 285 22.47 21.02 1.38
N PRO A 286 22.24 19.70 1.54
CA PRO A 286 22.93 18.69 0.75
C PRO A 286 22.88 18.98 -0.76
N ALA A 287 23.85 18.48 -1.51
CA ALA A 287 23.89 18.62 -2.97
C ALA A 287 22.63 17.99 -3.61
N THR A 288 22.20 18.54 -4.75
CA THR A 288 20.96 18.17 -5.44
C THR A 288 20.75 16.66 -5.63
N PRO A 289 21.75 15.84 -6.06
CA PRO A 289 21.51 14.41 -6.28
C PRO A 289 21.23 13.62 -5.00
N PHE A 290 21.39 14.22 -3.83
CA PHE A 290 21.26 13.51 -2.56
C PHE A 290 20.07 13.96 -1.71
N ARG A 291 19.29 14.94 -2.19
CA ARG A 291 18.11 15.40 -1.47
C ARG A 291 16.92 14.50 -1.76
N GLY A 292 16.55 13.66 -0.80
CA GLY A 292 15.33 12.87 -0.83
C GLY A 292 14.13 13.65 -0.35
N ARG A 293 13.26 13.01 0.42
CA ARG A 293 12.09 13.65 1.03
C ARG A 293 12.52 14.70 2.05
N ILE A 294 11.80 15.83 2.09
CA ILE A 294 12.07 16.96 2.99
C ILE A 294 10.78 17.34 3.71
N GLY A 295 10.78 17.27 5.04
CA GLY A 295 9.74 17.84 5.91
C GLY A 295 10.13 19.23 6.39
N LEU A 296 9.16 20.12 6.55
CA LEU A 296 9.35 21.52 6.94
C LEU A 296 8.49 21.88 8.15
N ASP A 297 9.02 22.79 9.00
CA ASP A 297 8.18 23.53 9.94
C ASP A 297 8.82 24.87 10.33
N ILE A 298 8.01 25.81 10.82
CA ILE A 298 8.40 27.16 11.21
C ILE A 298 8.11 27.35 12.68
N ALA A 299 9.11 27.86 13.43
CA ALA A 299 8.92 28.18 14.83
C ALA A 299 7.93 29.34 15.02
N ARG A 300 6.77 29.06 15.64
CA ARG A 300 5.75 30.09 15.92
C ARG A 300 6.27 31.16 16.87
N SER A 301 7.10 30.76 17.85
CA SER A 301 7.74 31.67 18.82
C SER A 301 8.75 32.61 18.17
N ASN A 302 9.35 32.23 17.03
CA ASN A 302 10.31 33.03 16.27
C ASN A 302 10.27 32.65 14.79
N PRO A 303 9.43 33.30 13.96
CA PRO A 303 9.27 32.94 12.53
C PRO A 303 10.51 33.17 11.64
N ASN A 304 11.61 33.70 12.20
CA ASN A 304 12.91 33.71 11.50
C ASN A 304 13.52 32.28 11.44
N VAL A 305 13.12 31.42 12.38
CA VAL A 305 13.64 30.07 12.50
C VAL A 305 12.77 29.09 11.72
N VAL A 306 13.38 28.46 10.74
CA VAL A 306 12.76 27.40 9.92
C VAL A 306 13.60 26.15 10.02
N TYR A 307 12.94 25.00 10.16
CA TYR A 307 13.58 23.69 10.18
C TYR A 307 13.25 22.87 8.94
N ALA A 308 14.23 22.09 8.51
CA ALA A 308 14.08 21.07 7.49
C ALA A 308 14.61 19.72 7.97
N PHE A 309 13.80 18.68 7.86
CA PHE A 309 14.23 17.30 8.03
C PHE A 309 14.44 16.70 6.63
N ILE A 310 15.68 16.33 6.31
CA ILE A 310 16.06 15.81 4.98
C ILE A 310 16.47 14.35 5.10
N ASP A 311 15.84 13.49 4.29
CA ASP A 311 16.34 12.13 4.03
C ASP A 311 17.49 12.23 3.01
N ASN A 312 18.73 12.27 3.51
CA ASN A 312 19.92 12.50 2.71
C ASN A 312 20.46 11.18 2.14
N TYR A 313 20.43 11.04 0.81
CA TYR A 313 20.86 9.84 0.10
C TYR A 313 22.37 9.76 -0.15
N ASP A 314 23.16 10.76 0.26
CA ASP A 314 24.61 10.67 0.20
C ASP A 314 25.14 9.53 1.09
N ILE A 315 26.16 8.83 0.62
CA ILE A 315 26.71 7.66 1.31
C ILE A 315 27.49 8.11 2.55
N ALA A 316 27.05 7.67 3.73
CA ALA A 316 27.77 7.86 4.99
C ALA A 316 28.96 6.89 5.11
N ARG A 317 28.76 5.64 4.71
CA ARG A 317 29.78 4.58 4.78
C ARG A 317 29.41 3.39 3.87
N GLN A 318 30.39 2.58 3.56
CA GLN A 318 30.17 1.27 2.96
C GLN A 318 29.56 0.29 3.99
N GLY A 319 28.80 -0.69 3.50
CA GLY A 319 28.29 -1.78 4.35
C GLY A 319 29.44 -2.60 4.97
N LYS A 320 29.26 -3.04 6.19
CA LYS A 320 30.21 -3.90 6.90
C LYS A 320 30.02 -5.37 6.47
N ALA A 321 31.06 -6.17 6.56
CA ALA A 321 30.97 -7.61 6.32
C ALA A 321 29.90 -8.25 7.24
N GLY A 322 28.93 -8.95 6.66
CA GLY A 322 27.82 -9.56 7.38
C GLY A 322 26.67 -8.62 7.73
N GLU A 323 26.77 -7.32 7.40
CA GLU A 323 25.65 -6.38 7.57
C GLU A 323 24.59 -6.64 6.48
N LEU A 324 23.34 -6.77 6.92
CA LEU A 324 22.21 -7.04 6.03
C LEU A 324 21.31 -5.79 5.90
N ASP A 325 20.68 -5.66 4.75
CA ASP A 325 19.59 -4.70 4.53
C ASP A 325 18.28 -5.19 5.15
N SER A 326 17.20 -4.40 5.05
CA SER A 326 15.87 -4.77 5.57
C SER A 326 15.25 -5.99 4.88
N TYR A 327 15.82 -6.45 3.78
CA TYR A 327 15.36 -7.62 3.03
C TYR A 327 16.27 -8.85 3.25
N GLY A 328 17.21 -8.77 4.20
CA GLY A 328 18.13 -9.86 4.55
C GLY A 328 19.26 -10.10 3.55
N ARG A 329 19.57 -9.12 2.68
CA ARG A 329 20.65 -9.19 1.69
C ARG A 329 21.89 -8.42 2.19
N PRO A 330 23.09 -8.76 1.70
CA PRO A 330 24.30 -7.99 2.01
C PRO A 330 24.11 -6.50 1.69
N ARG A 331 24.33 -5.64 2.68
CA ARG A 331 24.17 -4.19 2.55
C ARG A 331 25.38 -3.61 1.82
N ALA A 332 25.18 -3.00 0.65
CA ALA A 332 26.27 -2.39 -0.12
C ALA A 332 26.76 -1.09 0.53
N ALA A 333 25.86 -0.21 0.94
CA ALA A 333 26.19 1.08 1.54
C ALA A 333 25.11 1.50 2.54
N VAL A 334 25.49 2.45 3.41
CA VAL A 334 24.58 3.14 4.34
C VAL A 334 24.57 4.61 3.97
N ILE A 335 23.39 5.19 3.80
CA ILE A 335 23.20 6.61 3.51
C ILE A 335 23.27 7.44 4.79
N LYS A 336 23.51 8.75 4.67
CA LYS A 336 23.44 9.69 5.81
C LYS A 336 22.04 9.71 6.45
N GLY A 337 20.99 9.55 5.65
CA GLY A 337 19.62 9.41 6.12
C GLY A 337 19.11 10.68 6.78
N ALA A 338 18.61 10.56 8.02
CA ALA A 338 18.03 11.68 8.75
C ALA A 338 19.05 12.77 9.08
N GLU A 339 18.88 13.93 8.46
CA GLU A 339 19.63 15.14 8.81
C GLU A 339 18.68 16.30 9.05
N ILE A 340 18.92 17.05 10.14
CA ILE A 340 18.14 18.24 10.47
C ILE A 340 18.95 19.47 10.11
N PHE A 341 18.30 20.35 9.35
CA PHE A 341 18.83 21.67 9.00
C PHE A 341 17.99 22.75 9.65
N ARG A 342 18.65 23.83 10.07
CA ARG A 342 18.03 25.03 10.65
C ARG A 342 18.48 26.26 9.88
N SER A 343 17.52 27.12 9.59
CA SER A 343 17.74 28.49 9.16
C SER A 343 17.34 29.44 10.29
N ASP A 344 18.11 30.46 10.54
CA ASP A 344 17.78 31.55 11.49
C ASP A 344 17.45 32.87 10.76
N ASP A 345 17.30 32.84 9.43
CA ASP A 345 17.12 34.00 8.56
C ASP A 345 15.98 33.80 7.52
N LYS A 346 14.90 33.13 7.95
CA LYS A 346 13.73 32.84 7.12
C LYS A 346 14.06 32.03 5.86
N GLY A 347 14.98 31.06 5.97
CA GLY A 347 15.35 30.14 4.89
C GLY A 347 16.36 30.70 3.88
N ARG A 348 16.95 31.88 4.11
CA ARG A 348 17.96 32.41 3.19
C ARG A 348 19.22 31.55 3.19
N THR A 349 19.68 31.13 4.36
CA THR A 349 20.78 30.19 4.53
C THR A 349 20.42 29.06 5.48
N TRP A 350 21.02 27.91 5.27
CA TRP A 350 20.80 26.72 6.10
C TRP A 350 22.12 26.23 6.69
N ARG A 351 22.05 25.79 7.95
CA ARG A 351 23.13 25.07 8.58
C ARG A 351 22.65 23.73 9.09
N LYS A 352 23.46 22.72 8.98
CA LYS A 352 23.18 21.43 9.60
C LYS A 352 23.15 21.63 11.12
N ALA A 353 22.03 21.26 11.74
CA ALA A 353 21.84 21.33 13.18
C ALA A 353 22.18 19.99 13.86
N SER A 354 21.80 18.85 13.27
CA SER A 354 22.00 17.53 13.86
C SER A 354 23.47 17.08 13.86
N GLU A 355 23.87 16.39 14.90
CA GLU A 355 25.13 15.66 14.93
C GLU A 355 25.10 14.49 13.95
N SER A 356 26.27 14.15 13.38
CA SER A 356 26.42 12.92 12.58
C SER A 356 26.87 11.79 13.49
N ASN A 357 25.98 10.85 13.76
CA ASN A 357 26.26 9.69 14.61
C ASN A 357 25.32 8.51 14.24
N ASP A 358 25.61 7.34 14.79
CA ASP A 358 24.82 6.12 14.56
C ASP A 358 23.35 6.25 14.96
N TYR A 359 22.99 7.15 15.87
CA TYR A 359 21.61 7.40 16.26
C TYR A 359 20.84 8.07 15.13
N MET A 360 21.38 9.11 14.53
CA MET A 360 20.78 9.84 13.42
C MET A 360 20.73 8.96 12.16
N GLU A 361 21.78 8.16 11.89
CA GLU A 361 21.78 7.18 10.80
C GLU A 361 20.59 6.20 10.91
N ARG A 362 20.28 5.75 12.14
CA ARG A 362 19.17 4.83 12.38
C ARG A 362 17.80 5.50 12.47
N LEU A 363 17.73 6.80 12.73
CA LEU A 363 16.48 7.50 13.02
C LEU A 363 15.51 7.47 11.83
N ALA A 364 16.00 7.66 10.62
CA ALA A 364 15.21 7.46 9.40
C ALA A 364 15.18 5.98 8.96
N GLY A 365 16.18 5.21 9.39
CA GLY A 365 16.35 3.82 9.05
C GLY A 365 16.29 3.59 7.53
N THR A 366 15.56 2.55 7.13
CA THR A 366 15.32 2.22 5.72
C THR A 366 14.21 3.04 5.07
N TYR A 367 13.38 3.73 5.85
CA TYR A 367 12.12 4.33 5.43
C TYR A 367 12.04 5.85 5.62
N GLY A 368 13.16 6.57 5.62
CA GLY A 368 13.16 8.04 5.67
C GLY A 368 12.35 8.68 4.54
N TRP A 369 12.33 8.05 3.38
CA TRP A 369 11.50 8.44 2.25
C TRP A 369 9.98 8.31 2.51
N VAL A 370 9.56 7.53 3.50
CA VAL A 370 8.15 7.44 3.93
C VAL A 370 7.82 8.56 4.92
N PHE A 371 8.66 8.77 5.92
CA PHE A 371 8.33 9.59 7.09
C PHE A 371 8.87 11.02 7.00
N ALA A 372 10.10 11.29 7.26
CA ALA A 372 10.80 12.59 7.18
C ALA A 372 9.92 13.82 7.49
N GLN A 373 9.21 13.81 8.61
CA GLN A 373 8.37 14.92 9.06
C GLN A 373 8.92 15.53 10.36
N ILE A 374 8.75 16.85 10.52
CA ILE A 374 9.23 17.62 11.65
C ILE A 374 8.12 18.54 12.18
N ARG A 375 8.07 18.77 13.49
CA ARG A 375 7.22 19.78 14.13
C ARG A 375 8.03 20.52 15.19
N VAL A 376 7.86 21.85 15.21
CA VAL A 376 8.46 22.73 16.20
C VAL A 376 7.44 23.00 17.30
N ASP A 377 7.89 22.97 18.55
CA ASP A 377 7.08 23.41 19.70
C ASP A 377 6.63 24.86 19.47
N PRO A 378 5.34 25.16 19.60
CA PRO A 378 4.83 26.51 19.30
C PRO A 378 5.38 27.59 20.22
N THR A 379 5.91 27.23 21.39
CA THR A 379 6.40 28.18 22.43
C THR A 379 7.92 28.20 22.56
N ASP A 380 8.65 27.20 22.01
CA ASP A 380 10.11 27.09 22.08
C ASP A 380 10.72 26.65 20.76
N GLU A 381 11.39 27.59 20.09
CA GLU A 381 12.05 27.36 18.81
C GLU A 381 13.14 26.27 18.83
N ASN A 382 13.63 25.87 20.01
CA ASN A 382 14.68 24.86 20.18
C ASN A 382 14.13 23.46 20.51
N THR A 383 12.85 23.35 20.85
CA THR A 383 12.17 22.07 21.03
C THR A 383 11.54 21.64 19.71
N ILE A 384 12.04 20.54 19.12
CA ILE A 384 11.54 19.98 17.87
C ILE A 384 11.28 18.49 17.99
N TYR A 385 10.26 18.03 17.30
CA TYR A 385 9.87 16.65 17.21
C TYR A 385 10.08 16.15 15.77
N VAL A 386 10.67 14.99 15.61
CA VAL A 386 10.83 14.35 14.30
C VAL A 386 10.17 12.98 14.29
N MET A 387 9.44 12.71 13.20
CA MET A 387 8.69 11.49 12.96
C MET A 387 9.44 10.60 11.99
N GLY A 388 9.53 9.34 12.35
CA GLY A 388 10.14 8.26 11.58
C GLY A 388 9.52 6.94 12.02
N LEU A 389 10.31 5.87 12.08
CA LEU A 389 9.92 4.61 12.72
C LEU A 389 9.58 4.78 14.20
N GLY A 390 10.09 5.85 14.83
CA GLY A 390 9.76 6.27 16.18
C GLY A 390 9.64 7.80 16.27
N LEU A 391 8.95 8.30 17.30
CA LEU A 391 8.90 9.72 17.62
C LEU A 391 10.15 10.10 18.44
N ASN A 392 10.82 11.18 18.02
CA ASN A 392 12.02 11.65 18.69
C ASN A 392 11.89 13.14 18.96
N VAL A 393 12.44 13.60 20.10
CA VAL A 393 12.44 15.00 20.51
C VAL A 393 13.85 15.50 20.73
N SER A 394 14.12 16.69 20.23
CA SER A 394 15.28 17.53 20.56
C SER A 394 14.82 18.70 21.43
N LYS A 395 15.68 19.14 22.35
CA LYS A 395 15.49 20.37 23.15
C LYS A 395 16.67 21.32 23.02
N ASP A 396 17.52 21.13 22.03
CA ASP A 396 18.74 21.88 21.80
C ASP A 396 18.89 22.35 20.35
N GLY A 397 17.74 22.68 19.71
CA GLY A 397 17.68 23.18 18.36
C GLY A 397 18.02 22.15 17.29
N GLY A 398 17.75 20.88 17.55
CA GLY A 398 17.94 19.78 16.60
C GLY A 398 19.33 19.15 16.63
N ARG A 399 20.18 19.50 17.63
CA ARG A 399 21.55 18.97 17.72
C ARG A 399 21.57 17.53 18.18
N THR A 400 20.84 17.22 19.26
CA THR A 400 20.70 15.85 19.79
C THR A 400 19.24 15.46 19.94
N PHE A 401 18.98 14.16 19.91
CA PHE A 401 17.62 13.61 19.99
C PHE A 401 17.52 12.49 21.01
N ARG A 402 16.34 12.36 21.60
CA ARG A 402 15.97 11.21 22.42
C ARG A 402 14.62 10.64 21.96
N PRO A 403 14.41 9.31 22.04
CA PRO A 403 13.14 8.71 21.67
C PRO A 403 12.04 9.03 22.70
N LEU A 404 10.83 9.23 22.23
CA LEU A 404 9.58 9.14 22.98
C LEU A 404 9.01 7.73 22.75
N ARG A 405 8.55 7.07 23.81
CA ARG A 405 8.12 5.67 23.80
C ARG A 405 6.72 5.54 24.38
N GLY A 406 6.09 4.36 24.21
CA GLY A 406 4.77 4.06 24.77
C GLY A 406 3.65 4.28 23.75
N MET A 407 3.96 4.13 22.47
CA MET A 407 3.01 4.14 21.36
C MET A 407 3.48 3.17 20.27
N HIS A 408 2.61 2.88 19.31
CA HIS A 408 2.99 2.14 18.09
C HIS A 408 4.04 2.91 17.30
N GLY A 409 4.85 2.20 16.53
CA GLY A 409 5.81 2.79 15.59
C GLY A 409 5.14 3.41 14.36
N ASP A 410 5.98 3.88 13.45
CA ASP A 410 5.60 4.39 12.13
C ASP A 410 4.67 5.62 12.24
N LEU A 411 5.31 6.78 12.48
CA LEU A 411 4.62 8.02 12.85
C LEU A 411 4.36 8.87 11.60
N HIS A 412 3.09 9.24 11.39
CA HIS A 412 2.66 9.98 10.20
C HIS A 412 2.23 11.41 10.49
N ALA A 413 1.72 11.70 11.70
CA ALA A 413 1.22 13.01 12.06
C ALA A 413 1.54 13.35 13.52
N LEU A 414 1.82 14.62 13.77
CA LEU A 414 1.90 15.17 15.12
C LEU A 414 1.29 16.56 15.13
N TRP A 415 0.27 16.73 15.96
CA TRP A 415 -0.27 18.03 16.30
C TRP A 415 0.11 18.39 17.74
N ILE A 416 0.52 19.65 17.92
CA ILE A 416 0.92 20.22 19.23
C ILE A 416 -0.05 21.39 19.51
N ASP A 417 -0.67 21.39 20.67
CA ASP A 417 -1.59 22.48 21.04
C ASP A 417 -0.81 23.82 21.12
N PRO A 418 -1.17 24.82 20.31
CA PRO A 418 -0.48 26.11 20.31
C PRO A 418 -0.57 26.87 21.62
N ASP A 419 -1.59 26.60 22.44
CA ASP A 419 -1.82 27.25 23.72
C ASP A 419 -1.34 26.42 24.91
N ASN A 420 -1.13 25.11 24.72
CA ASN A 420 -0.67 24.18 25.74
C ASN A 420 0.27 23.11 25.16
N PRO A 421 1.56 23.37 25.01
CA PRO A 421 2.50 22.43 24.37
C PRO A 421 2.70 21.12 25.14
N ASN A 422 2.11 20.95 26.34
CA ASN A 422 2.05 19.64 26.99
C ASN A 422 1.08 18.67 26.29
N TYR A 423 0.08 19.20 25.57
CA TYR A 423 -0.91 18.39 24.86
C TYR A 423 -0.47 18.09 23.44
N LEU A 424 -0.27 16.80 23.17
CA LEU A 424 0.13 16.30 21.86
C LEU A 424 -0.87 15.28 21.35
N VAL A 425 -1.16 15.30 20.06
CA VAL A 425 -1.92 14.25 19.37
C VAL A 425 -1.03 13.68 18.25
N ASN A 426 -0.83 12.38 18.26
CA ASN A 426 -0.04 11.69 17.24
C ASN A 426 -0.88 10.65 16.50
N GLY A 427 -0.73 10.61 15.17
CA GLY A 427 -1.23 9.58 14.30
C GLY A 427 -0.10 8.65 13.85
N ASN A 428 -0.30 7.34 14.00
CA ASN A 428 0.68 6.31 13.67
C ASN A 428 0.01 5.06 13.10
N ASP A 429 0.76 4.01 12.83
CA ASP A 429 0.23 2.78 12.25
C ASP A 429 -0.66 1.98 13.23
N GLY A 430 -0.62 2.29 14.51
CA GLY A 430 -1.50 1.72 15.53
C GLY A 430 -2.77 2.53 15.81
N GLY A 431 -2.93 3.72 15.23
CA GLY A 431 -4.09 4.58 15.45
C GLY A 431 -3.73 5.98 15.93
N VAL A 432 -4.52 6.50 16.87
CA VAL A 432 -4.33 7.82 17.49
C VAL A 432 -3.86 7.64 18.92
N VAL A 433 -2.88 8.45 19.32
CA VAL A 433 -2.44 8.54 20.70
C VAL A 433 -2.39 9.99 21.16
N VAL A 434 -2.72 10.24 22.43
CA VAL A 434 -2.73 11.56 23.05
C VAL A 434 -1.79 11.58 24.25
N SER A 435 -0.99 12.65 24.36
CA SER A 435 -0.16 12.94 25.53
C SER A 435 -0.61 14.24 26.18
N TYR A 436 -0.53 14.30 27.52
CA TYR A 436 -0.79 15.48 28.33
C TYR A 436 0.47 16.02 29.01
N ASP A 437 1.64 15.46 28.67
CA ASP A 437 2.89 15.72 29.38
C ASP A 437 4.13 15.77 28.43
N GLN A 438 3.94 16.33 27.24
CA GLN A 438 4.97 16.44 26.19
C GLN A 438 5.53 15.08 25.74
N GLY A 439 4.67 14.05 25.66
CA GLY A 439 5.06 12.74 25.17
C GLY A 439 5.81 11.86 26.16
N ARG A 440 5.75 12.16 27.46
CA ARG A 440 6.31 11.26 28.50
C ARG A 440 5.44 10.04 28.69
N THR A 441 4.10 10.22 28.63
CA THR A 441 3.09 9.17 28.66
C THR A 441 2.07 9.39 27.53
N TRP A 442 1.45 8.29 27.08
CA TRP A 442 0.48 8.29 25.98
C TRP A 442 -0.75 7.49 26.33
N ARG A 443 -1.91 8.01 25.92
CA ARG A 443 -3.19 7.32 25.92
C ARG A 443 -3.50 6.87 24.51
N GLU A 444 -3.73 5.57 24.32
CA GLU A 444 -4.08 4.95 23.04
C GLU A 444 -5.59 4.80 22.87
N PHE A 445 -6.06 4.84 21.61
CA PHE A 445 -7.45 4.61 21.23
C PHE A 445 -7.51 3.43 20.25
N LEU A 446 -7.59 2.21 20.77
CA LEU A 446 -7.54 0.98 19.97
C LEU A 446 -8.93 0.40 19.69
N ASP A 447 -9.88 0.60 20.58
CA ASP A 447 -11.14 -0.15 20.64
C ASP A 447 -12.28 0.49 19.86
N ASN A 448 -12.17 1.76 19.48
CA ASN A 448 -13.28 2.56 18.94
C ASN A 448 -12.95 3.29 17.63
N LEU A 449 -11.78 3.00 17.03
CA LEU A 449 -11.35 3.50 15.72
C LEU A 449 -11.00 2.31 14.80
N PRO A 450 -11.99 1.63 14.19
CA PRO A 450 -11.79 0.39 13.45
C PRO A 450 -11.32 0.65 12.02
N VAL A 451 -10.06 1.07 11.86
CA VAL A 451 -9.44 1.41 10.57
C VAL A 451 -8.37 0.40 10.15
N VAL A 452 -8.58 -0.83 10.50
CA VAL A 452 -7.65 -1.96 10.31
C VAL A 452 -7.51 -2.34 8.85
N GLN A 453 -6.27 -2.59 8.40
CA GLN A 453 -5.91 -2.90 7.04
C GLN A 453 -5.58 -4.40 6.86
N PHE A 454 -6.60 -5.23 6.57
CA PHE A 454 -6.38 -6.64 6.24
C PHE A 454 -5.84 -6.82 4.82
N PHE A 455 -4.96 -7.78 4.64
CA PHE A 455 -4.44 -8.21 3.34
C PHE A 455 -5.22 -9.38 2.74
N ASN A 456 -5.74 -10.26 3.58
CA ASN A 456 -6.39 -11.50 3.16
C ASN A 456 -7.33 -12.05 4.23
N VAL A 457 -8.10 -13.07 3.86
CA VAL A 457 -8.89 -13.89 4.78
C VAL A 457 -8.79 -15.37 4.40
N SER A 458 -8.69 -16.22 5.42
CA SER A 458 -8.83 -17.68 5.34
C SER A 458 -9.75 -18.14 6.46
N TYR A 459 -10.21 -19.40 6.42
CA TYR A 459 -11.08 -19.97 7.45
C TYR A 459 -10.64 -21.38 7.83
N ASP A 460 -11.09 -21.87 8.98
CA ASP A 460 -11.01 -23.26 9.39
C ASP A 460 -12.38 -23.96 9.33
N MET A 461 -12.42 -25.25 9.63
CA MET A 461 -13.65 -26.06 9.62
C MET A 461 -14.15 -26.40 11.03
N GLU A 462 -13.71 -25.67 12.07
CA GLU A 462 -14.22 -25.82 13.43
C GLU A 462 -15.70 -25.39 13.55
N THR A 463 -16.32 -25.66 14.68
CA THR A 463 -17.70 -25.24 14.98
C THR A 463 -17.74 -24.58 16.36
N PRO A 464 -17.97 -23.27 16.41
CA PRO A 464 -18.04 -22.29 15.32
C PRO A 464 -16.69 -22.15 14.60
N PHE A 465 -16.72 -21.75 13.31
CA PHE A 465 -15.49 -21.59 12.54
C PHE A 465 -14.77 -20.30 12.87
N HIS A 466 -13.45 -20.28 12.62
CA HIS A 466 -12.64 -19.08 12.73
C HIS A 466 -12.26 -18.54 11.37
N VAL A 467 -12.12 -17.21 11.31
CA VAL A 467 -11.43 -16.51 10.23
C VAL A 467 -10.02 -16.14 10.66
N TYR A 468 -9.11 -16.15 9.69
CA TYR A 468 -7.70 -15.79 9.86
C TYR A 468 -7.36 -14.71 8.82
N GLY A 469 -6.53 -13.74 9.19
CA GLY A 469 -6.02 -12.76 8.24
C GLY A 469 -4.79 -12.06 8.79
N SER A 470 -3.94 -11.58 7.89
CA SER A 470 -2.82 -10.72 8.25
C SER A 470 -3.20 -9.25 8.09
N ILE A 471 -2.70 -8.43 9.00
CA ILE A 471 -2.98 -7.00 9.12
C ILE A 471 -1.68 -6.25 8.91
N GLN A 472 -1.75 -5.15 8.17
CA GLN A 472 -0.65 -4.19 8.03
C GLN A 472 -0.20 -3.75 9.43
N ASP A 473 1.08 -3.89 9.74
CA ASP A 473 1.77 -3.48 10.98
C ASP A 473 1.29 -4.16 12.29
N HIS A 474 0.30 -5.08 12.22
CA HIS A 474 -0.27 -5.76 13.40
C HIS A 474 -0.15 -7.29 13.38
N GLY A 475 0.57 -7.85 12.42
CA GLY A 475 0.78 -9.29 12.30
C GLY A 475 -0.47 -10.04 11.85
N SER A 476 -0.56 -11.32 12.20
CA SER A 476 -1.70 -12.18 11.87
C SER A 476 -2.68 -12.30 13.03
N ARG A 477 -3.97 -12.33 12.71
CA ARG A 477 -5.08 -12.34 13.66
C ARG A 477 -6.12 -13.37 13.28
N ARG A 478 -6.90 -13.84 14.26
CA ARG A 478 -8.05 -14.73 14.07
C ARG A 478 -9.20 -14.38 15.00
N ALA A 479 -10.42 -14.69 14.57
CA ALA A 479 -11.61 -14.56 15.38
C ALA A 479 -12.65 -15.62 15.03
N VAL A 480 -13.52 -15.93 15.97
CA VAL A 480 -14.69 -16.79 15.76
C VAL A 480 -15.75 -16.04 14.95
N VAL A 481 -16.42 -16.74 14.05
CA VAL A 481 -17.67 -16.26 13.44
C VAL A 481 -18.82 -16.87 14.22
N ASP A 482 -19.39 -16.10 15.15
CA ASP A 482 -20.43 -16.58 16.06
C ASP A 482 -21.83 -16.42 15.45
N LEU A 483 -22.46 -17.52 15.11
CA LEU A 483 -23.83 -17.59 14.57
C LEU A 483 -24.90 -17.88 15.63
N SER A 484 -24.56 -17.91 16.91
CA SER A 484 -25.48 -18.29 18.00
C SER A 484 -26.65 -17.32 18.17
N GLN A 485 -26.47 -16.05 17.76
CA GLN A 485 -27.51 -15.03 17.81
C GLN A 485 -28.35 -14.92 16.52
N GLY A 486 -28.02 -15.76 15.53
CA GLY A 486 -28.64 -15.72 14.18
C GLY A 486 -27.66 -15.23 13.12
N ARG A 487 -27.97 -15.54 11.88
CA ARG A 487 -27.11 -15.22 10.71
C ARG A 487 -27.16 -13.74 10.33
N ASP A 488 -28.16 -13.03 10.83
CA ASP A 488 -28.39 -11.58 10.69
C ASP A 488 -27.82 -10.77 11.88
N ARG A 489 -27.21 -11.44 12.85
CA ARG A 489 -26.69 -10.84 14.09
C ARG A 489 -25.34 -11.44 14.48
N ILE A 490 -24.39 -11.44 13.56
CA ILE A 490 -23.02 -11.87 13.83
C ILE A 490 -22.33 -10.78 14.66
N PRO A 491 -21.94 -11.02 15.92
CA PRO A 491 -21.39 -9.98 16.78
C PRO A 491 -19.95 -9.63 16.36
N ALA A 492 -19.60 -8.36 16.52
CA ALA A 492 -18.22 -7.92 16.38
C ALA A 492 -17.31 -8.55 17.46
N GLN A 493 -16.10 -8.94 17.07
CA GLN A 493 -15.16 -9.69 17.90
C GLN A 493 -13.85 -8.94 18.14
N ALA A 494 -13.27 -9.17 19.31
CA ALA A 494 -11.86 -8.92 19.54
C ALA A 494 -11.04 -10.04 18.87
N PHE A 495 -10.09 -9.66 18.01
CA PHE A 495 -9.27 -10.65 17.32
C PHE A 495 -8.07 -11.05 18.15
N GLN A 496 -7.81 -12.35 18.21
CA GLN A 496 -6.67 -12.94 18.88
C GLN A 496 -5.47 -13.06 17.94
N ASN A 497 -4.26 -13.24 18.49
CA ASN A 497 -3.08 -13.54 17.70
C ASN A 497 -3.26 -14.85 16.93
N ALA A 498 -2.84 -14.86 15.68
CA ALA A 498 -2.75 -16.05 14.83
C ALA A 498 -1.29 -16.33 14.47
N PRO A 499 -0.95 -17.58 14.05
CA PRO A 499 0.36 -17.90 13.50
C PRO A 499 0.70 -17.03 12.28
N GLY A 500 1.98 -16.78 12.08
CA GLY A 500 2.48 -15.90 11.01
C GLY A 500 2.78 -14.50 11.52
N GLY A 501 2.95 -13.58 10.60
CA GLY A 501 3.22 -12.19 10.84
C GLY A 501 2.39 -11.31 9.92
N GLU A 502 2.76 -10.06 9.81
CA GLU A 502 2.26 -9.18 8.77
C GLU A 502 2.55 -9.78 7.39
N GLY A 503 1.65 -9.55 6.42
CA GLY A 503 1.83 -10.06 5.06
C GLY A 503 1.77 -11.60 4.94
N SER A 504 1.22 -12.31 5.94
CA SER A 504 1.07 -13.76 5.86
C SER A 504 -0.24 -14.16 5.18
N ARG A 505 -0.17 -15.10 4.24
CA ARG A 505 -1.32 -15.92 3.85
C ARG A 505 -1.39 -17.17 4.72
N HIS A 506 -2.61 -17.65 4.98
CA HIS A 506 -2.85 -18.80 5.82
C HIS A 506 -3.51 -19.91 5.02
N ALA A 507 -3.09 -21.15 5.31
CA ALA A 507 -3.78 -22.36 4.91
C ALA A 507 -3.98 -23.23 6.16
N ILE A 508 -5.23 -23.61 6.45
CA ILE A 508 -5.61 -24.35 7.63
C ILE A 508 -6.03 -25.76 7.20
N ASP A 509 -5.51 -26.77 7.87
CA ASP A 509 -5.85 -28.16 7.57
C ASP A 509 -7.30 -28.44 7.97
N PRO A 510 -8.20 -28.77 7.02
CA PRO A 510 -9.62 -28.92 7.31
C PRO A 510 -9.93 -30.11 8.23
N GLY A 511 -9.06 -31.12 8.28
CA GLY A 511 -9.20 -32.28 9.16
C GLY A 511 -8.43 -32.14 10.50
N ARG A 512 -7.54 -31.15 10.57
CA ARG A 512 -6.68 -30.86 11.73
C ARG A 512 -6.57 -29.35 11.93
N PRO A 513 -7.63 -28.65 12.36
CA PRO A 513 -7.70 -27.20 12.42
C PRO A 513 -6.65 -26.56 13.36
N ASN A 514 -6.02 -27.33 14.22
CA ASN A 514 -4.87 -26.91 15.00
C ASN A 514 -3.57 -26.79 14.18
N LEU A 515 -3.52 -27.32 12.95
CA LEU A 515 -2.37 -27.13 12.05
C LEU A 515 -2.61 -25.96 11.10
N VAL A 516 -1.88 -24.87 11.34
CA VAL A 516 -1.95 -23.65 10.56
C VAL A 516 -0.63 -23.46 9.82
N TYR A 517 -0.71 -23.32 8.51
CA TYR A 517 0.41 -22.95 7.66
C TYR A 517 0.33 -21.45 7.39
N SER A 518 1.46 -20.74 7.50
CA SER A 518 1.54 -19.32 7.20
C SER A 518 2.74 -19.02 6.31
N ALA A 519 2.51 -18.29 5.21
CA ALA A 519 3.54 -17.83 4.30
C ALA A 519 3.52 -16.32 4.28
N GLY A 520 4.56 -15.68 4.81
CA GLY A 520 4.67 -14.24 4.89
C GLY A 520 6.08 -13.75 4.67
N PHE A 521 6.23 -12.44 4.65
CA PHE A 521 7.48 -11.73 4.44
C PHE A 521 8.42 -12.44 3.47
N TYR A 522 8.07 -12.33 2.19
CA TYR A 522 8.90 -12.71 1.06
C TYR A 522 9.13 -14.22 0.86
N HIS A 523 9.09 -15.08 1.73
CA HIS A 523 9.22 -16.54 1.59
C HIS A 523 9.38 -17.23 2.94
N ASN A 524 9.12 -16.54 4.04
CA ASN A 524 9.17 -17.15 5.34
C ASN A 524 7.91 -18.00 5.56
N ILE A 525 8.08 -19.32 5.55
CA ILE A 525 6.95 -20.24 5.71
C ILE A 525 7.11 -21.00 7.02
N SER A 526 6.01 -21.07 7.75
CA SER A 526 5.94 -21.89 8.97
C SER A 526 4.70 -22.77 8.99
N ARG A 527 4.83 -23.92 9.64
CA ARG A 527 3.74 -24.78 10.10
C ARG A 527 3.67 -24.67 11.61
N THR A 528 2.52 -24.24 12.13
CA THR A 528 2.30 -24.06 13.57
C THR A 528 1.25 -25.06 14.07
N ASP A 529 1.57 -25.78 15.12
CA ASP A 529 0.63 -26.64 15.84
C ASP A 529 0.10 -25.89 17.06
N LEU A 530 -1.17 -25.45 16.99
CA LEU A 530 -1.82 -24.70 18.07
C LEU A 530 -2.07 -25.54 19.33
N SER A 531 -2.05 -26.86 19.21
CA SER A 531 -2.25 -27.78 20.34
C SER A 531 -0.99 -28.01 21.14
N LYS A 532 0.19 -27.59 20.64
CA LYS A 532 1.50 -27.79 21.28
C LYS A 532 2.14 -26.45 21.60
N LEU A 533 2.77 -26.38 22.75
CA LEU A 533 3.45 -25.16 23.18
C LEU A 533 4.97 -25.34 23.15
N ASP A 534 5.68 -24.28 22.81
CA ASP A 534 7.13 -24.18 22.96
C ASP A 534 7.51 -23.91 24.44
N ALA A 535 8.81 -23.87 24.73
CA ALA A 535 9.33 -23.63 26.08
C ALA A 535 8.93 -22.25 26.67
N ARG A 536 8.38 -21.36 25.86
CA ARG A 536 7.88 -20.03 26.26
C ARG A 536 6.36 -19.95 26.35
N GLY A 537 5.67 -21.12 26.24
CA GLY A 537 4.20 -21.18 26.26
C GLY A 537 3.51 -20.64 25.02
N ARG A 538 4.19 -20.54 23.88
CA ARG A 538 3.62 -20.11 22.60
C ARG A 538 3.35 -21.32 21.71
N PRO A 539 2.37 -21.27 20.78
CA PRO A 539 2.14 -22.34 19.81
C PRO A 539 3.43 -22.76 19.10
N LEU A 540 3.63 -24.07 18.96
CA LEU A 540 4.85 -24.65 18.40
C LEU A 540 4.92 -24.41 16.89
N ALA A 541 5.78 -23.51 16.47
CA ALA A 541 6.03 -23.19 15.07
C ALA A 541 7.31 -23.88 14.55
N THR A 542 7.21 -24.48 13.39
CA THR A 542 8.34 -25.09 12.65
C THR A 542 8.52 -24.35 11.35
N SER A 543 9.73 -23.84 11.08
CA SER A 543 10.06 -23.27 9.75
C SER A 543 10.11 -24.40 8.72
N ILE A 544 9.36 -24.23 7.65
CA ILE A 544 9.26 -25.18 6.53
C ILE A 544 9.62 -24.52 5.19
N THR A 545 10.34 -23.40 5.20
CA THR A 545 10.76 -22.68 3.99
C THR A 545 11.56 -23.58 3.06
N PRO A 546 11.18 -23.71 1.77
CA PRO A 546 11.94 -24.49 0.79
C PRO A 546 13.33 -23.87 0.58
N LYS A 547 14.33 -24.74 0.39
CA LYS A 547 15.70 -24.33 0.06
C LYS A 547 15.90 -24.42 -1.43
N VAL A 548 16.54 -23.41 -2.03
CA VAL A 548 16.98 -23.42 -3.42
C VAL A 548 18.47 -23.75 -3.49
N GLY A 549 18.88 -24.38 -4.60
CA GLY A 549 20.28 -24.68 -4.83
C GLY A 549 21.08 -23.43 -5.27
N PRO A 550 22.43 -23.50 -5.20
CA PRO A 550 23.28 -22.37 -5.62
C PRO A 550 23.02 -21.91 -7.06
N ALA A 551 22.65 -22.82 -7.96
CA ALA A 551 22.32 -22.52 -9.34
C ALA A 551 21.00 -21.75 -9.53
N ASP A 552 20.10 -21.81 -8.56
CA ASP A 552 18.82 -21.12 -8.57
C ASP A 552 18.91 -19.68 -8.04
N GLY A 553 20.08 -19.30 -7.49
CA GLY A 553 20.33 -18.01 -6.90
C GLY A 553 19.51 -17.78 -5.61
N TYR A 554 18.92 -16.61 -5.51
CA TYR A 554 18.12 -16.19 -4.36
C TYR A 554 16.64 -16.55 -4.56
N LEU A 555 15.99 -17.12 -3.53
CA LEU A 555 14.55 -17.37 -3.54
C LEU A 555 13.81 -16.05 -3.42
N ARG A 556 13.08 -15.67 -4.47
CA ARG A 556 12.19 -14.52 -4.46
C ARG A 556 10.81 -14.96 -4.02
N GLY A 557 10.27 -14.33 -3.00
CA GLY A 557 8.89 -14.47 -2.58
C GLY A 557 8.23 -13.11 -2.47
N GLN A 558 6.96 -13.01 -2.75
CA GLN A 558 6.20 -11.77 -2.60
C GLN A 558 5.93 -11.48 -1.12
N TRP A 559 5.54 -10.24 -0.79
CA TRP A 559 5.06 -9.86 0.54
C TRP A 559 3.95 -10.80 1.02
N LEU A 560 3.01 -11.14 0.14
CA LEU A 560 1.91 -12.09 0.33
C LEU A 560 2.17 -13.34 -0.52
N SER A 561 3.20 -14.12 -0.21
CA SER A 561 3.49 -15.35 -0.95
C SER A 561 2.34 -16.34 -0.85
N PRO A 562 1.92 -16.97 -1.96
CA PRO A 562 0.82 -17.92 -1.93
C PRO A 562 1.26 -19.25 -1.30
N ILE A 563 0.43 -19.74 -0.39
CA ILE A 563 0.50 -21.09 0.17
C ILE A 563 -0.89 -21.71 0.12
N LEU A 564 -0.97 -22.97 -0.26
CA LEU A 564 -2.24 -23.73 -0.22
C LEU A 564 -2.00 -25.18 0.14
N LEU A 565 -3.00 -25.78 0.76
CA LEU A 565 -3.09 -27.23 0.94
C LEU A 565 -3.89 -27.81 -0.22
N SER A 566 -3.47 -29.00 -0.69
CA SER A 566 -4.26 -29.70 -1.70
C SER A 566 -5.63 -30.09 -1.11
N VAL A 567 -6.67 -29.77 -1.84
CA VAL A 567 -8.04 -30.18 -1.46
C VAL A 567 -8.24 -31.69 -1.54
N HIS A 568 -7.38 -32.41 -2.26
CA HIS A 568 -7.41 -33.86 -2.43
C HIS A 568 -6.65 -34.60 -1.31
N ASN A 569 -5.61 -33.96 -0.77
CA ASN A 569 -4.80 -34.48 0.34
C ASN A 569 -4.14 -33.33 1.10
N PRO A 570 -4.58 -32.98 2.31
CA PRO A 570 -4.04 -31.86 3.08
C PRO A 570 -2.58 -32.03 3.52
N ASP A 571 -1.98 -33.23 3.40
CA ASP A 571 -0.55 -33.42 3.61
C ASP A 571 0.31 -32.88 2.46
N VAL A 572 -0.32 -32.64 1.30
CA VAL A 572 0.32 -31.98 0.15
C VAL A 572 0.19 -30.47 0.29
N VAL A 573 1.32 -29.79 0.30
CA VAL A 573 1.42 -28.33 0.42
C VAL A 573 2.07 -27.77 -0.81
N TYR A 574 1.50 -26.70 -1.36
CA TYR A 574 2.08 -25.94 -2.46
C TYR A 574 2.49 -24.55 -1.99
N PHE A 575 3.59 -24.04 -2.53
CA PHE A 575 4.10 -22.70 -2.27
C PHE A 575 4.60 -22.06 -3.56
N GLY A 576 4.37 -20.73 -3.72
CA GLY A 576 4.84 -19.94 -4.84
C GLY A 576 5.90 -18.91 -4.43
N GLY A 577 7.10 -19.04 -5.01
CA GLY A 577 8.13 -18.01 -5.11
C GLY A 577 8.26 -17.56 -6.57
N GLN A 578 9.48 -17.43 -7.14
CA GLN A 578 9.65 -17.40 -8.60
C GLN A 578 9.39 -18.78 -9.22
N TYR A 579 9.43 -19.82 -8.41
CA TYR A 579 9.11 -21.22 -8.71
C TYR A 579 7.86 -21.64 -7.98
N VAL A 580 7.20 -22.70 -8.44
CA VAL A 580 6.22 -23.43 -7.64
C VAL A 580 6.91 -24.62 -6.98
N PHE A 581 6.67 -24.78 -5.68
CA PHE A 581 7.15 -25.89 -4.87
C PHE A 581 5.99 -26.75 -4.40
N ARG A 582 6.23 -28.04 -4.26
CA ARG A 582 5.31 -28.99 -3.66
C ARG A 582 5.99 -29.78 -2.54
N SER A 583 5.29 -30.00 -1.45
CA SER A 583 5.66 -30.94 -0.39
C SER A 583 4.60 -32.04 -0.32
N TRP A 584 5.04 -33.28 -0.13
CA TRP A 584 4.17 -34.43 0.10
C TRP A 584 3.96 -34.74 1.58
N ASN A 585 4.69 -34.09 2.46
CA ASN A 585 4.81 -34.39 3.87
C ASN A 585 4.72 -33.15 4.75
N ARG A 586 3.72 -32.30 4.48
CA ARG A 586 3.40 -31.13 5.30
C ARG A 586 4.52 -30.08 5.39
N GLY A 587 5.38 -30.00 4.40
CA GLY A 587 6.48 -29.04 4.34
C GLY A 587 7.80 -29.56 4.92
N ASP A 588 7.89 -30.81 5.40
CA ASP A 588 9.14 -31.36 5.91
C ASP A 588 10.21 -31.51 4.81
N SER A 589 9.78 -31.73 3.58
CA SER A 589 10.64 -31.69 2.39
C SER A 589 9.90 -31.09 1.19
N TRP A 590 10.63 -30.51 0.26
CA TRP A 590 10.08 -29.84 -0.90
C TRP A 590 10.72 -30.31 -2.19
N GLU A 591 9.93 -30.38 -3.24
CA GLU A 591 10.36 -30.49 -4.62
C GLU A 591 10.01 -29.21 -5.40
N LYS A 592 10.90 -28.74 -6.25
CA LYS A 592 10.66 -27.65 -7.19
C LYS A 592 9.97 -28.25 -8.41
N ILE A 593 8.72 -27.90 -8.65
CA ILE A 593 7.88 -28.47 -9.71
C ILE A 593 7.69 -27.53 -10.92
N SER A 594 8.41 -26.40 -10.97
CA SER A 594 8.40 -25.50 -12.13
C SER A 594 9.77 -24.91 -12.38
N ALA A 595 9.99 -24.40 -13.60
CA ALA A 595 10.99 -23.36 -13.87
C ALA A 595 10.57 -22.02 -13.27
N ASP A 596 11.36 -20.95 -13.43
CA ASP A 596 10.94 -19.58 -13.15
C ASP A 596 9.75 -19.22 -14.07
N LEU A 597 8.59 -18.96 -13.49
CA LEU A 597 7.35 -18.68 -14.21
C LEU A 597 7.17 -17.19 -14.53
N SER A 598 8.04 -16.32 -14.01
CA SER A 598 8.02 -14.88 -14.28
C SER A 598 8.71 -14.55 -15.60
N TYR A 599 8.71 -13.27 -15.98
CA TYR A 599 9.53 -12.83 -17.12
C TYR A 599 11.04 -12.92 -16.85
N ASN A 600 11.42 -12.92 -15.58
CA ASN A 600 12.81 -12.96 -15.11
C ASN A 600 13.70 -11.92 -15.81
N ASP A 601 13.17 -10.71 -15.98
CA ASP A 601 13.90 -9.58 -16.57
C ASP A 601 14.92 -9.03 -15.54
N PRO A 602 16.22 -9.15 -15.78
CA PRO A 602 17.23 -8.69 -14.82
C PRO A 602 17.20 -7.18 -14.56
N LYS A 603 16.61 -6.39 -15.45
CA LYS A 603 16.42 -4.94 -15.24
C LYS A 603 15.31 -4.62 -14.25
N GLN A 604 14.51 -5.60 -13.90
CA GLN A 604 13.41 -5.48 -12.94
C GLN A 604 13.63 -6.36 -11.69
N LEU A 605 14.86 -6.71 -11.40
CA LEU A 605 15.31 -7.36 -10.17
C LEU A 605 16.03 -6.30 -9.31
N GLY A 606 15.31 -5.71 -8.40
CA GLY A 606 15.80 -4.65 -7.52
C GLY A 606 15.87 -5.06 -6.05
N ASP A 607 15.72 -4.09 -5.17
CA ASP A 607 15.72 -4.30 -3.73
C ASP A 607 14.37 -4.81 -3.19
N ILE A 608 13.27 -4.64 -3.95
CA ILE A 608 11.97 -5.21 -3.61
C ILE A 608 11.76 -6.51 -4.39
N PRO A 609 11.34 -7.61 -3.75
CA PRO A 609 10.94 -8.81 -4.46
C PRO A 609 9.80 -8.54 -5.44
N PHE A 610 10.06 -8.85 -6.69
CA PHE A 610 9.16 -8.74 -7.82
C PHE A 610 9.46 -9.88 -8.80
N GLN A 611 8.59 -10.13 -9.77
CA GLN A 611 8.69 -11.27 -10.67
C GLN A 611 8.57 -12.59 -9.87
N THR A 612 7.43 -12.73 -9.20
CA THR A 612 7.13 -13.87 -8.33
C THR A 612 5.72 -14.38 -8.60
N VAL A 613 5.45 -15.63 -8.28
CA VAL A 613 4.09 -16.18 -8.22
C VAL A 613 3.34 -15.51 -7.08
N PHE A 614 2.22 -14.88 -7.39
CA PHE A 614 1.35 -14.21 -6.41
C PHE A 614 0.00 -14.93 -6.22
N ALA A 615 -0.52 -15.54 -7.28
CA ALA A 615 -1.77 -16.29 -7.26
C ALA A 615 -1.49 -17.75 -7.62
N LEU A 616 -2.02 -18.67 -6.82
CA LEU A 616 -1.88 -20.11 -7.00
C LEU A 616 -3.22 -20.78 -6.70
N SER A 617 -3.66 -21.71 -7.57
CA SER A 617 -4.91 -22.46 -7.41
C SER A 617 -4.72 -23.89 -7.87
N GLU A 618 -5.21 -24.86 -7.09
CA GLU A 618 -5.39 -26.25 -7.53
C GLU A 618 -6.86 -26.49 -7.88
N SER A 619 -7.11 -27.27 -8.94
CA SER A 619 -8.48 -27.65 -9.28
C SER A 619 -9.07 -28.57 -8.21
N PRO A 620 -10.26 -28.25 -7.68
CA PRO A 620 -10.95 -29.16 -6.75
C PRO A 620 -11.39 -30.48 -7.38
N MET A 621 -11.46 -30.53 -8.72
CA MET A 621 -11.95 -31.69 -9.49
C MET A 621 -10.80 -32.63 -9.91
N ARG A 622 -9.56 -32.11 -9.96
CA ARG A 622 -8.44 -32.89 -10.47
C ARG A 622 -7.14 -32.57 -9.73
N PHE A 623 -6.60 -33.57 -9.02
CA PHE A 623 -5.29 -33.48 -8.39
C PHE A 623 -4.19 -33.13 -9.41
N GLY A 624 -3.35 -32.13 -9.08
CA GLY A 624 -2.22 -31.74 -9.91
C GLY A 624 -2.56 -30.90 -11.14
N LEU A 625 -3.83 -30.51 -11.34
CA LEU A 625 -4.18 -29.43 -12.22
C LEU A 625 -4.01 -28.11 -11.47
N LEU A 626 -2.93 -27.38 -11.77
CA LEU A 626 -2.56 -26.16 -11.07
C LEU A 626 -2.51 -24.98 -12.02
N TYR A 627 -2.82 -23.79 -11.49
CA TYR A 627 -2.69 -22.51 -12.14
C TYR A 627 -1.82 -21.58 -11.29
N ALA A 628 -0.85 -20.91 -11.91
CA ALA A 628 0.07 -20.00 -11.24
C ALA A 628 0.15 -18.66 -11.98
N GLY A 629 -0.25 -17.59 -11.32
CA GLY A 629 -0.21 -16.21 -11.82
C GLY A 629 0.85 -15.38 -11.11
N THR A 630 1.56 -14.55 -11.87
CA THR A 630 2.68 -13.76 -11.37
C THR A 630 2.32 -12.28 -11.20
N ASP A 631 3.09 -11.59 -10.37
CA ASP A 631 2.98 -10.16 -10.13
C ASP A 631 3.48 -9.29 -11.30
N ASP A 632 4.22 -9.87 -12.24
CA ASP A 632 4.66 -9.23 -13.48
C ASP A 632 3.73 -9.54 -14.68
N GLY A 633 2.65 -10.31 -14.45
CA GLY A 633 1.53 -10.46 -15.37
C GLY A 633 1.55 -11.70 -16.26
N ARG A 634 2.31 -12.76 -15.92
CA ARG A 634 2.24 -14.06 -16.59
C ARG A 634 1.28 -15.00 -15.87
N LEU A 635 0.71 -15.91 -16.62
CA LEU A 635 -0.14 -16.99 -16.12
C LEU A 635 0.24 -18.31 -16.75
N HIS A 636 0.38 -19.34 -15.93
CA HIS A 636 0.76 -20.68 -16.37
C HIS A 636 -0.18 -21.73 -15.79
N ALA A 637 -0.35 -22.84 -16.51
CA ALA A 637 -1.07 -24.02 -16.06
C ALA A 637 -0.22 -25.28 -16.20
N THR A 638 -0.44 -26.24 -15.31
CA THR A 638 0.02 -27.62 -15.44
C THR A 638 -1.15 -28.57 -15.27
N LYS A 639 -1.21 -29.65 -16.10
CA LYS A 639 -2.24 -30.70 -16.04
C LYS A 639 -1.70 -32.03 -15.53
N ASP A 640 -0.40 -32.08 -15.21
CA ASP A 640 0.35 -33.30 -14.89
C ASP A 640 1.14 -33.22 -13.58
N GLY A 641 0.70 -32.33 -12.68
CA GLY A 641 1.28 -32.16 -11.34
C GLY A 641 2.64 -31.46 -11.36
N GLY A 642 2.87 -30.59 -12.35
CA GLY A 642 4.10 -29.80 -12.45
C GLY A 642 5.20 -30.43 -13.27
N LYS A 643 4.97 -31.57 -13.95
CA LYS A 643 5.96 -32.16 -14.88
C LYS A 643 6.15 -31.28 -16.11
N SER A 644 5.06 -30.65 -16.57
CA SER A 644 5.11 -29.65 -17.63
C SER A 644 4.22 -28.45 -17.29
N TRP A 645 4.65 -27.23 -17.69
CA TRP A 645 3.90 -26.00 -17.53
C TRP A 645 3.72 -25.33 -18.89
N VAL A 646 2.50 -24.87 -19.15
CA VAL A 646 2.14 -24.15 -20.36
C VAL A 646 1.79 -22.71 -19.98
N GLU A 647 2.38 -21.74 -20.67
CA GLU A 647 1.95 -20.35 -20.53
C GLU A 647 0.62 -20.11 -21.21
N ILE A 648 -0.32 -19.55 -20.46
CA ILE A 648 -1.72 -19.28 -20.89
C ILE A 648 -2.06 -17.79 -20.76
N THR A 649 -1.08 -16.91 -20.79
CA THR A 649 -1.23 -15.44 -20.65
C THR A 649 -1.92 -14.79 -21.86
N LYS A 650 -1.84 -15.43 -23.05
CA LYS A 650 -2.34 -14.84 -24.30
C LYS A 650 -3.85 -14.56 -24.20
N GLY A 651 -4.24 -13.30 -24.39
CA GLY A 651 -5.65 -12.85 -24.30
C GLY A 651 -5.97 -12.11 -23.00
N LEU A 652 -5.12 -12.19 -21.99
CA LEU A 652 -5.21 -11.37 -20.77
C LEU A 652 -4.64 -9.97 -21.00
N GLN A 653 -4.88 -9.04 -20.06
CA GLN A 653 -4.27 -7.72 -20.10
C GLN A 653 -2.75 -7.85 -19.86
N PRO A 654 -1.90 -7.38 -20.79
CA PRO A 654 -0.45 -7.53 -20.68
C PRO A 654 0.14 -6.80 -19.46
N ARG A 655 1.12 -7.44 -18.82
CA ARG A 655 1.91 -6.82 -17.72
C ARG A 655 1.08 -6.30 -16.54
N ARG A 656 -0.16 -6.78 -16.37
CA ARG A 656 -0.96 -6.52 -15.18
C ARG A 656 -0.80 -7.65 -14.18
N TRP A 657 -0.61 -7.26 -12.94
CA TRP A 657 -0.49 -8.17 -11.79
C TRP A 657 -1.66 -9.15 -11.76
N VAL A 658 -1.39 -10.44 -11.75
CA VAL A 658 -2.44 -11.46 -11.56
C VAL A 658 -2.79 -11.52 -10.07
N SER A 659 -3.88 -10.89 -9.68
CA SER A 659 -4.27 -10.75 -8.27
C SER A 659 -4.93 -12.01 -7.71
N LYS A 660 -5.72 -12.73 -8.51
CA LYS A 660 -6.37 -13.98 -8.10
C LYS A 660 -6.56 -14.92 -9.29
N VAL A 661 -6.42 -16.21 -9.02
CA VAL A 661 -6.79 -17.31 -9.92
C VAL A 661 -7.68 -18.26 -9.15
N VAL A 662 -8.80 -18.70 -9.77
CA VAL A 662 -9.76 -19.66 -9.19
C VAL A 662 -10.08 -20.72 -10.23
N ALA A 663 -9.63 -21.94 -10.00
CA ALA A 663 -10.13 -23.12 -10.74
C ALA A 663 -11.54 -23.47 -10.23
N SER A 664 -12.49 -23.62 -11.14
CA SER A 664 -13.89 -23.89 -10.79
C SER A 664 -14.05 -25.23 -10.06
N ALA A 665 -14.94 -25.25 -9.07
CA ALA A 665 -15.34 -26.48 -8.39
C ALA A 665 -16.40 -27.29 -9.15
N PHE A 666 -16.93 -26.77 -10.26
CA PHE A 666 -18.08 -27.35 -10.98
C PHE A 666 -17.74 -27.81 -12.41
N ASP A 667 -16.67 -27.29 -12.99
CA ASP A 667 -16.19 -27.66 -14.32
C ASP A 667 -14.65 -27.62 -14.35
N GLU A 668 -14.04 -28.77 -14.57
CA GLU A 668 -12.58 -28.94 -14.58
C GLU A 668 -11.86 -28.01 -15.56
N SER A 669 -12.50 -27.70 -16.70
CA SER A 669 -11.93 -26.86 -17.75
C SER A 669 -12.09 -25.35 -17.47
N THR A 670 -12.92 -24.97 -16.49
CA THR A 670 -13.23 -23.58 -16.18
C THR A 670 -12.22 -23.01 -15.16
N VAL A 671 -11.70 -21.81 -15.48
CA VAL A 671 -10.84 -21.04 -14.58
C VAL A 671 -11.14 -19.54 -14.72
N TYR A 672 -11.13 -18.85 -13.58
CA TYR A 672 -11.30 -17.40 -13.48
C TYR A 672 -9.98 -16.72 -13.10
N VAL A 673 -9.75 -15.52 -13.66
CA VAL A 673 -8.55 -14.72 -13.39
C VAL A 673 -8.94 -13.27 -13.19
N ALA A 674 -8.50 -12.71 -12.08
CA ALA A 674 -8.52 -11.27 -11.83
C ALA A 674 -7.12 -10.68 -12.02
N GLN A 675 -7.04 -9.49 -12.63
CA GLN A 675 -5.82 -8.73 -12.74
C GLN A 675 -5.99 -7.33 -12.15
N ASN A 676 -4.92 -6.79 -11.59
CA ASN A 676 -4.92 -5.53 -10.86
C ASN A 676 -3.88 -4.57 -11.45
N GLY A 677 -4.33 -3.35 -11.76
CA GLY A 677 -3.50 -2.28 -12.32
C GLY A 677 -3.05 -1.23 -11.31
N LYS A 678 -3.30 -1.38 -10.00
CA LYS A 678 -2.99 -0.38 -8.97
C LYS A 678 -1.57 0.17 -9.07
N ARG A 679 -0.57 -0.71 -9.25
CA ARG A 679 0.84 -0.31 -9.38
C ARG A 679 1.22 0.17 -10.80
N ASP A 680 0.23 0.61 -11.55
CA ASP A 680 0.35 1.31 -12.83
C ASP A 680 -0.59 2.52 -12.86
N ASP A 681 -1.13 2.95 -11.70
CA ASP A 681 -2.18 3.98 -11.54
C ASP A 681 -3.41 3.69 -12.42
N ASP A 682 -3.70 2.41 -12.66
CA ASP A 682 -4.78 1.93 -13.51
C ASP A 682 -5.86 1.24 -12.67
N VAL A 683 -7.04 1.86 -12.60
CA VAL A 683 -8.22 1.35 -11.89
C VAL A 683 -9.25 0.70 -12.83
N THR A 684 -8.84 0.34 -14.05
CA THR A 684 -9.69 -0.43 -14.95
C THR A 684 -9.96 -1.81 -14.37
N PRO A 685 -11.21 -2.29 -14.36
CA PRO A 685 -11.51 -3.63 -13.91
C PRO A 685 -11.08 -4.66 -14.96
N TYR A 686 -10.37 -5.71 -14.53
CA TYR A 686 -9.94 -6.82 -15.38
C TYR A 686 -10.34 -8.13 -14.75
N LEU A 687 -11.28 -8.85 -15.39
CA LEU A 687 -11.80 -10.15 -14.98
C LEU A 687 -12.03 -11.05 -16.19
N TRP A 688 -11.50 -12.25 -16.12
CA TRP A 688 -11.45 -13.18 -17.23
C TRP A 688 -11.97 -14.55 -16.82
N LYS A 689 -12.66 -15.21 -17.76
CA LYS A 689 -13.09 -16.61 -17.65
C LYS A 689 -12.57 -17.38 -18.86
N SER A 690 -12.04 -18.56 -18.60
CA SER A 690 -11.76 -19.58 -19.60
C SER A 690 -12.60 -20.81 -19.31
N THR A 691 -13.00 -21.54 -20.36
CA THR A 691 -13.71 -22.84 -20.30
C THR A 691 -12.95 -23.93 -21.08
N ASP A 692 -11.66 -23.70 -21.30
CA ASP A 692 -10.76 -24.58 -22.06
C ASP A 692 -9.36 -24.66 -21.42
N PHE A 693 -9.30 -24.64 -20.08
CA PHE A 693 -8.05 -24.67 -19.28
C PHE A 693 -7.12 -23.48 -19.54
N GLY A 694 -7.64 -22.32 -19.93
CA GLY A 694 -6.86 -21.11 -20.20
C GLY A 694 -6.33 -21.01 -21.64
N ALA A 695 -6.75 -21.86 -22.56
CA ALA A 695 -6.35 -21.75 -23.95
C ALA A 695 -6.96 -20.48 -24.60
N THR A 696 -8.19 -20.12 -24.23
CA THR A 696 -8.84 -18.86 -24.62
C THR A 696 -9.47 -18.16 -23.42
N TRP A 697 -9.58 -16.84 -23.50
CA TRP A 697 -10.11 -15.99 -22.43
C TRP A 697 -11.25 -15.11 -22.92
N LYS A 698 -12.30 -15.02 -22.14
CA LYS A 698 -13.42 -14.09 -22.32
C LYS A 698 -13.47 -13.14 -21.12
N SER A 699 -13.58 -11.84 -21.38
CA SER A 699 -13.86 -10.88 -20.31
C SER A 699 -15.24 -11.12 -19.73
N VAL A 700 -15.33 -11.17 -18.41
CA VAL A 700 -16.60 -11.27 -17.65
C VAL A 700 -16.75 -10.09 -16.69
N VAL A 701 -16.09 -8.97 -16.96
CA VAL A 701 -16.26 -7.69 -16.26
C VAL A 701 -17.70 -7.19 -16.41
N ALA A 702 -18.30 -7.42 -17.60
CA ALA A 702 -19.66 -7.00 -17.93
C ALA A 702 -19.93 -5.54 -17.55
N ASN A 703 -20.80 -5.31 -16.56
CA ASN A 703 -21.22 -3.98 -16.11
C ASN A 703 -20.51 -3.47 -14.84
N ILE A 704 -19.43 -4.12 -14.35
CA ILE A 704 -18.62 -3.56 -13.27
C ILE A 704 -17.93 -2.29 -13.79
N PRO A 705 -18.25 -1.11 -13.26
CA PRO A 705 -17.77 0.15 -13.86
C PRO A 705 -16.35 0.51 -13.42
N ILE A 706 -15.92 0.11 -12.21
CA ILE A 706 -14.68 0.56 -11.59
C ILE A 706 -13.97 -0.58 -10.86
N GLY A 707 -12.63 -0.63 -11.01
CA GLY A 707 -11.71 -1.51 -10.32
C GLY A 707 -10.75 -0.73 -9.42
N PRO A 708 -9.54 -1.25 -9.22
CA PRO A 708 -9.10 -2.55 -9.74
C PRO A 708 -9.85 -3.72 -9.09
N ILE A 709 -9.82 -4.89 -9.73
CA ILE A 709 -10.36 -6.12 -9.15
C ILE A 709 -9.24 -6.81 -8.36
N ASN A 710 -9.45 -6.96 -7.06
CA ASN A 710 -8.48 -7.57 -6.15
C ASN A 710 -8.70 -9.08 -6.02
N VAL A 711 -9.96 -9.52 -5.99
CA VAL A 711 -10.35 -10.89 -5.73
C VAL A 711 -11.60 -11.28 -6.52
N ILE A 712 -11.64 -12.56 -6.89
CA ILE A 712 -12.87 -13.27 -7.30
C ILE A 712 -13.00 -14.52 -6.45
N ALA A 713 -14.23 -14.87 -6.05
CA ALA A 713 -14.59 -16.10 -5.38
C ALA A 713 -15.80 -16.73 -6.08
N GLU A 714 -15.76 -18.06 -6.29
CA GLU A 714 -16.90 -18.86 -6.74
C GLU A 714 -17.66 -19.36 -5.51
N ASP A 715 -19.00 -19.32 -5.55
CA ASP A 715 -19.82 -19.88 -4.47
C ASP A 715 -19.61 -21.40 -4.40
N PRO A 716 -19.45 -21.98 -3.20
CA PRO A 716 -19.17 -23.42 -3.07
C PRO A 716 -20.34 -24.32 -3.44
N THR A 717 -21.54 -23.80 -3.69
CA THR A 717 -22.77 -24.56 -3.91
C THR A 717 -23.44 -24.32 -5.26
N ASP A 718 -23.11 -23.21 -5.95
CA ASP A 718 -23.72 -22.87 -7.24
C ASP A 718 -22.72 -22.13 -8.17
N ALA A 719 -22.33 -22.77 -9.27
CA ALA A 719 -21.41 -22.22 -10.28
C ALA A 719 -21.86 -20.89 -10.92
N ARG A 720 -23.15 -20.53 -10.80
CA ARG A 720 -23.67 -19.27 -11.33
C ARG A 720 -23.40 -18.09 -10.42
N ILE A 721 -23.08 -18.36 -9.14
CA ILE A 721 -22.86 -17.33 -8.13
C ILE A 721 -21.36 -17.04 -8.01
N LEU A 722 -21.01 -15.79 -8.27
CA LEU A 722 -19.65 -15.28 -8.18
C LEU A 722 -19.63 -14.00 -7.36
N TYR A 723 -18.55 -13.81 -6.61
CA TYR A 723 -18.31 -12.60 -5.81
C TYR A 723 -17.01 -11.95 -6.26
N VAL A 724 -17.00 -10.61 -6.35
CA VAL A 724 -15.82 -9.82 -6.73
C VAL A 724 -15.61 -8.71 -5.73
N GLY A 725 -14.37 -8.59 -5.22
CA GLY A 725 -13.92 -7.48 -4.40
C GLY A 725 -13.12 -6.47 -5.22
N THR A 726 -13.49 -5.20 -5.06
CA THR A 726 -12.84 -4.05 -5.70
C THR A 726 -12.36 -3.03 -4.66
N ASP A 727 -11.80 -1.91 -5.11
CA ASP A 727 -11.40 -0.81 -4.20
C ASP A 727 -12.59 0.03 -3.69
N VAL A 728 -13.82 -0.27 -4.12
CA VAL A 728 -15.04 0.46 -3.71
C VAL A 728 -16.13 -0.43 -3.10
N GLY A 729 -15.86 -1.72 -2.94
CA GLY A 729 -16.82 -2.65 -2.32
C GLY A 729 -16.91 -4.00 -3.03
N VAL A 730 -17.99 -4.72 -2.75
CA VAL A 730 -18.25 -6.07 -3.23
C VAL A 730 -19.35 -6.07 -4.28
N TYR A 731 -19.16 -6.86 -5.34
CA TYR A 731 -20.18 -7.18 -6.35
C TYR A 731 -20.50 -8.68 -6.32
N ALA A 732 -21.75 -9.02 -6.60
CA ALA A 732 -22.20 -10.40 -6.79
C ALA A 732 -22.83 -10.55 -8.16
N SER A 733 -22.59 -11.70 -8.79
CA SER A 733 -23.30 -12.21 -9.97
C SER A 733 -24.05 -13.47 -9.57
N VAL A 734 -25.23 -13.68 -10.16
CA VAL A 734 -26.05 -14.91 -10.00
C VAL A 734 -26.31 -15.60 -11.34
N ASP A 735 -25.57 -15.20 -12.38
CA ASP A 735 -25.71 -15.68 -13.78
C ASP A 735 -24.35 -16.03 -14.42
N GLY A 736 -23.36 -16.39 -13.58
CA GLY A 736 -22.04 -16.84 -14.05
C GLY A 736 -21.15 -15.71 -14.59
N GLY A 737 -21.37 -14.47 -14.14
CA GLY A 737 -20.60 -13.29 -14.51
C GLY A 737 -21.15 -12.57 -15.75
N ALA A 738 -22.37 -12.86 -16.18
CA ALA A 738 -23.02 -12.15 -17.28
C ALA A 738 -23.48 -10.75 -16.85
N THR A 739 -23.96 -10.62 -15.59
CA THR A 739 -24.29 -9.35 -14.95
C THR A 739 -23.81 -9.31 -13.51
N TRP A 740 -23.53 -8.12 -13.01
CA TRP A 740 -23.05 -7.86 -11.65
C TRP A 740 -23.90 -6.82 -10.95
N ASN A 741 -24.10 -6.98 -9.66
CA ASN A 741 -24.81 -6.06 -8.81
C ASN A 741 -23.97 -5.78 -7.56
N VAL A 742 -24.05 -4.56 -7.02
CA VAL A 742 -23.41 -4.22 -5.75
C VAL A 742 -24.06 -5.04 -4.63
N LEU A 743 -23.25 -5.70 -3.81
CA LEU A 743 -23.72 -6.59 -2.75
C LEU A 743 -23.77 -5.87 -1.40
N GLY A 744 -25.01 -5.64 -0.92
CA GLY A 744 -25.30 -4.96 0.34
C GLY A 744 -25.29 -3.44 0.22
N GLY A 745 -26.06 -2.77 1.12
CA GLY A 745 -26.26 -1.32 1.09
C GLY A 745 -25.49 -0.55 2.14
N ASN A 746 -24.86 -1.23 3.10
CA ASN A 746 -24.23 -0.60 4.28
C ASN A 746 -22.69 -0.78 4.36
N LEU A 747 -22.08 -1.43 3.39
CA LEU A 747 -20.62 -1.49 3.33
C LEU A 747 -20.08 -0.11 2.94
N PRO A 748 -19.17 0.50 3.71
CA PRO A 748 -18.52 1.74 3.29
C PRO A 748 -17.70 1.53 2.01
N SER A 749 -17.40 2.60 1.28
CA SER A 749 -16.40 2.54 0.22
C SER A 749 -15.09 2.06 0.82
N THR A 750 -14.65 0.87 0.43
CA THR A 750 -13.47 0.24 1.04
C THR A 750 -12.78 -0.70 0.06
N TYR A 751 -11.49 -0.86 0.25
CA TYR A 751 -10.64 -1.74 -0.55
C TYR A 751 -10.84 -3.19 -0.10
N VAL A 752 -11.62 -3.96 -0.84
CA VAL A 752 -11.86 -5.38 -0.54
C VAL A 752 -10.72 -6.19 -1.14
N HIS A 753 -9.80 -6.64 -0.31
CA HIS A 753 -8.60 -7.35 -0.74
C HIS A 753 -8.81 -8.85 -0.92
N ASP A 754 -9.66 -9.47 -0.10
CA ASP A 754 -9.96 -10.90 -0.23
C ASP A 754 -11.40 -11.21 0.22
N ILE A 755 -11.97 -12.28 -0.33
CA ILE A 755 -13.30 -12.79 -0.02
C ILE A 755 -13.24 -14.31 0.08
N VAL A 756 -13.88 -14.85 1.11
CA VAL A 756 -14.15 -16.29 1.24
C VAL A 756 -15.64 -16.54 1.48
N VAL A 757 -16.12 -17.68 1.02
CA VAL A 757 -17.44 -18.19 1.37
C VAL A 757 -17.27 -19.50 2.14
N HIS A 758 -17.70 -19.54 3.39
CA HIS A 758 -17.56 -20.74 4.21
C HIS A 758 -18.52 -21.84 3.70
N PRO A 759 -18.04 -23.00 3.24
CA PRO A 759 -18.86 -23.95 2.48
C PRO A 759 -19.96 -24.60 3.31
N ARG A 760 -19.73 -24.91 4.60
CA ARG A 760 -20.70 -25.50 5.51
C ARG A 760 -21.68 -24.44 6.04
N ASP A 761 -21.13 -23.33 6.53
CA ASP A 761 -21.94 -22.34 7.25
C ASP A 761 -22.52 -21.25 6.33
N LYS A 762 -22.15 -21.25 5.04
CA LYS A 762 -22.67 -20.32 4.02
C LYS A 762 -22.62 -18.85 4.46
N VAL A 763 -21.46 -18.45 4.96
CA VAL A 763 -21.15 -17.08 5.36
C VAL A 763 -20.09 -16.53 4.42
N ILE A 764 -20.39 -15.39 3.80
CA ILE A 764 -19.42 -14.60 3.04
C ILE A 764 -18.62 -13.77 4.05
N VAL A 765 -17.30 -13.81 3.97
CA VAL A 765 -16.43 -12.91 4.76
C VAL A 765 -15.55 -12.12 3.81
N ALA A 766 -15.61 -10.80 3.92
CA ALA A 766 -14.80 -9.85 3.17
C ALA A 766 -13.71 -9.26 4.07
N ALA A 767 -12.45 -9.41 3.67
CA ALA A 767 -11.31 -8.73 4.31
C ALA A 767 -11.07 -7.40 3.60
N THR A 768 -11.19 -6.30 4.35
CA THR A 768 -11.00 -4.96 3.80
C THR A 768 -9.70 -4.34 4.28
N HIS A 769 -9.09 -3.56 3.42
CA HIS A 769 -7.87 -2.83 3.74
C HIS A 769 -8.23 -1.41 4.21
N GLY A 770 -8.63 -1.29 5.49
CA GLY A 770 -8.97 -0.02 6.12
C GLY A 770 -10.26 0.01 6.95
N ARG A 771 -11.10 -1.04 6.85
CA ARG A 771 -12.37 -1.11 7.60
C ARG A 771 -12.60 -2.49 8.23
N GLY A 772 -11.53 -3.24 8.53
CA GLY A 772 -11.61 -4.54 9.18
C GLY A 772 -12.22 -5.65 8.32
N MET A 773 -12.80 -6.67 8.95
CA MET A 773 -13.53 -7.75 8.28
C MET A 773 -15.04 -7.57 8.45
N TRP A 774 -15.78 -7.98 7.42
CA TRP A 774 -17.24 -7.93 7.36
C TRP A 774 -17.78 -9.29 6.96
N ALA A 775 -18.90 -9.69 7.57
CA ALA A 775 -19.57 -10.95 7.31
C ALA A 775 -21.01 -10.73 6.81
N MET A 776 -21.49 -11.65 5.94
CA MET A 776 -22.86 -11.64 5.43
C MET A 776 -23.34 -13.07 5.24
N ASP A 777 -24.64 -13.33 5.48
CA ASP A 777 -25.28 -14.60 5.12
C ASP A 777 -25.34 -14.75 3.58
N ALA A 778 -24.80 -15.84 3.05
CA ALA A 778 -24.86 -16.15 1.62
C ALA A 778 -26.21 -16.72 1.16
N VAL A 779 -26.99 -17.32 2.07
CA VAL A 779 -28.26 -18.00 1.73
C VAL A 779 -29.26 -17.11 1.00
N PRO A 780 -29.42 -15.82 1.35
CA PRO A 780 -30.30 -14.92 0.58
C PRO A 780 -29.85 -14.73 -0.87
N VAL A 781 -28.52 -14.66 -1.14
CA VAL A 781 -27.99 -14.52 -2.50
C VAL A 781 -28.30 -15.77 -3.35
N GLU A 782 -28.14 -16.96 -2.76
CA GLU A 782 -28.42 -18.24 -3.42
C GLU A 782 -29.90 -18.35 -3.90
N LYS A 783 -30.83 -17.68 -3.23
CA LYS A 783 -32.25 -17.70 -3.61
C LYS A 783 -32.54 -16.95 -4.90
N PHE A 784 -31.68 -16.06 -5.35
CA PHE A 784 -31.84 -15.33 -6.61
C PHE A 784 -31.51 -16.17 -7.86
N THR A 785 -30.92 -17.33 -7.70
CA THR A 785 -30.65 -18.27 -8.80
C THR A 785 -31.78 -19.26 -9.06
N ARG A 786 -32.80 -19.27 -8.19
CA ARG A 786 -33.92 -20.23 -8.23
C ARG A 786 -35.13 -19.72 -9.04
#